data_48bce86393964affaa4dae50f7274e8c
#
_entry.id   48bce86393964affaa4dae50f7274e8c
#
_cell.length_a   1.000
_cell.length_b   1.000
_cell.length_c   1.000
_cell.angle_alpha   90.00
_cell.angle_beta   90.00
_cell.angle_gamma   90.00
#
_symmetry.space_group_name_H-M   'P 1'
#
loop_
_entity.id
_entity.type
_entity.pdbx_description
1 polymer ?
#
loop_
_entity_poly.entity_id
_entity_poly.type
_entity_poly.pdbx_seq_one_letter_code
_entity_poly.pdbx_strand_id
1 'polypeptide(L)'
;RQALHFYLEPGVLSIQPTLYYSSMPKLSIIVPIYNVEDFLDQCLASIQQQTFKDWECLLFSDGSKDSSIDIMKRFASSDNRFKVIEKQNEGYGATCNRGLDQAVGEWISIIEPDDFIDPHMYENLLSAKESGKGQVDIVKGSYWLYYDAQEPYTDALGTPNLARFMPRRLTEFSLEEFTEPFYHHPSIWSAIYRRDFLNGDNKSSHKIRFMPIPGAGWTDNPFFAETLVLANRIVWAPGQYYFYRQTNPGASTFLRDFRLPFDRLRDMRQFLDSQHVSRNILHAFYSREFDYVTSVIGEFGYDDKNPEVRKLIREVFESMDREEVFLMRGLRPEFLDYYMGFMGDSYIVKEHDDATNPDLSIVILAKNARSWIIETLESYASFNHLSCEFIVIDDESKDSTLNVADKFAHSDKRFIVNNQLANSQQPAGENETTFANRISLAIANAHGRYTIFVPSNFTVGEKLLYASVAAAKKTDVDVAILDNGNVHSDYLLKIMRDKGLQPPSESTRDITATRGPIYGPFTASDIPQVLFAINRDLNWLKLYRTEFLQKNNITAGSNDVPSTLYNLSGKALLQAGRIAYLDLKEDWVIRNIQRQQVGSAFWLALVKNIPYSSGLPDSLPSVLEFGDYLKEQGIYKTYEQGYLNSVITTFVNDIYFQYTPEAIDKYLKVNQKNVENLLDIKHRKALYFYDVDAFNDFQKITLSGNLNLWLEERALRDEEGIFARDREIRDLKNSVRLKVGEKIIGVIKTLSPSSIIAKAQAKVHVSKRNR
;
A
#
# COMPACT_ATOMS: atom_id res chain seq x y z
N ARG A 1 3.64 0.03 -57.14
CA ARG A 1 4.77 -0.38 -58.00
C ARG A 1 4.46 0.05 -59.42
N GLN A 2 5.01 1.21 -59.91
CA GLN A 2 5.33 1.43 -61.32
C GLN A 2 6.57 2.32 -61.35
N ALA A 3 7.69 1.73 -61.78
CA ALA A 3 8.91 2.43 -62.03
C ALA A 3 8.79 3.16 -63.41
N LEU A 4 8.98 4.44 -63.40
CA LEU A 4 9.20 5.22 -64.64
C LEU A 4 10.70 5.52 -64.70
N HIS A 5 11.34 4.92 -65.69
CA HIS A 5 12.69 5.28 -66.13
C HIS A 5 12.60 6.57 -66.94
N PHE A 6 13.34 7.59 -66.59
CA PHE A 6 13.65 8.70 -67.46
C PHE A 6 15.16 8.75 -67.72
N TYR A 7 15.51 8.82 -69.03
CA TYR A 7 16.84 9.09 -69.51
C TYR A 7 17.27 10.52 -69.21
N LEU A 8 18.49 10.69 -68.72
CA LEU A 8 19.11 12.00 -68.51
C LEU A 8 19.99 12.38 -69.69
N GLU A 9 19.73 13.50 -70.35
CA GLU A 9 20.72 14.25 -71.16
C GLU A 9 21.51 15.19 -70.29
N PRO A 10 22.83 15.45 -70.57
CA PRO A 10 23.67 16.27 -69.71
C PRO A 10 23.57 17.77 -70.13
N GLY A 11 23.11 18.64 -69.26
CA GLY A 11 23.27 20.07 -69.44
C GLY A 11 22.18 21.00 -68.92
N VAL A 12 21.47 20.72 -67.83
CA VAL A 12 20.63 21.72 -67.19
C VAL A 12 20.88 21.72 -65.67
N LEU A 13 21.29 22.88 -65.16
CA LEU A 13 21.35 23.18 -63.73
C LEU A 13 19.97 22.92 -63.14
N SER A 14 19.78 21.77 -62.50
CA SER A 14 18.58 21.47 -61.74
C SER A 14 18.66 22.21 -60.39
N ILE A 15 17.89 23.24 -60.23
CA ILE A 15 17.46 23.73 -58.92
C ILE A 15 16.61 22.59 -58.34
N GLN A 16 17.18 21.78 -57.43
CA GLN A 16 16.38 20.86 -56.63
C GLN A 16 15.46 21.70 -55.75
N PRO A 17 14.15 21.58 -55.84
CA PRO A 17 13.29 22.07 -54.78
C PRO A 17 13.59 21.23 -53.55
N THR A 18 14.24 21.79 -52.56
CA THR A 18 14.27 21.24 -51.22
C THR A 18 12.85 21.28 -50.74
N LEU A 19 12.11 20.19 -50.99
CA LEU A 19 10.85 19.91 -50.26
C LEU A 19 11.26 19.77 -48.81
N TYR A 20 11.10 20.86 -48.05
CA TYR A 20 10.97 20.79 -46.61
C TYR A 20 9.71 19.97 -46.33
N TYR A 21 9.86 18.65 -46.19
CA TYR A 21 8.96 17.89 -45.40
C TYR A 21 9.12 18.47 -43.99
N SER A 22 8.27 19.38 -43.56
CA SER A 22 8.12 19.67 -42.16
C SER A 22 7.61 18.38 -41.54
N SER A 23 8.50 17.62 -40.93
CA SER A 23 8.11 16.47 -40.12
C SER A 23 7.10 16.99 -39.12
N MET A 24 5.98 16.29 -38.96
CA MET A 24 5.02 16.59 -37.89
C MET A 24 5.79 16.57 -36.55
N PRO A 25 5.55 17.56 -35.69
CA PRO A 25 6.25 17.62 -34.40
C PRO A 25 6.00 16.35 -33.60
N LYS A 26 6.95 15.96 -32.80
CA LYS A 26 6.83 14.79 -31.93
C LYS A 26 5.80 15.02 -30.81
N LEU A 27 5.69 16.27 -30.34
CA LEU A 27 4.84 16.64 -29.19
C LEU A 27 3.99 17.87 -29.55
N SER A 28 2.70 17.80 -29.24
CA SER A 28 1.80 18.96 -29.18
C SER A 28 1.50 19.32 -27.73
N ILE A 29 1.74 20.57 -27.36
CA ILE A 29 1.47 21.11 -26.03
C ILE A 29 0.21 21.98 -26.15
N ILE A 30 -0.79 21.72 -25.34
CA ILE A 30 -2.07 22.47 -25.32
C ILE A 30 -2.10 23.32 -24.05
N VAL A 31 -2.31 24.63 -24.20
CA VAL A 31 -2.45 25.56 -23.08
C VAL A 31 -3.80 26.26 -23.18
N PRO A 32 -4.79 25.91 -22.35
CA PRO A 32 -6.10 26.58 -22.28
C PRO A 32 -6.00 27.84 -21.42
N ILE A 33 -6.14 29.02 -22.02
CA ILE A 33 -5.83 30.31 -21.39
C ILE A 33 -7.11 31.13 -21.18
N TYR A 34 -7.38 31.53 -19.93
CA TYR A 34 -8.49 32.43 -19.60
C TYR A 34 -8.17 33.32 -18.38
N ASN A 35 -7.92 34.60 -18.60
CA ASN A 35 -7.65 35.62 -17.58
C ASN A 35 -6.55 35.23 -16.59
N VAL A 36 -5.32 35.03 -17.05
CA VAL A 36 -4.15 34.57 -16.27
C VAL A 36 -2.89 35.39 -16.54
N GLU A 37 -3.04 36.68 -16.85
CA GLU A 37 -1.92 37.58 -17.20
C GLU A 37 -0.77 37.57 -16.20
N ASP A 38 -1.07 37.40 -14.89
CA ASP A 38 -0.08 37.40 -13.81
C ASP A 38 0.88 36.21 -13.85
N PHE A 39 0.47 35.08 -14.43
CA PHE A 39 1.20 33.80 -14.38
C PHE A 39 1.69 33.33 -15.75
N LEU A 40 1.04 33.79 -16.83
CA LEU A 40 1.22 33.26 -18.16
C LEU A 40 2.65 33.44 -18.71
N ASP A 41 3.33 34.49 -18.33
CA ASP A 41 4.73 34.72 -18.72
C ASP A 41 5.65 33.61 -18.25
N GLN A 42 5.53 33.22 -16.97
CA GLN A 42 6.34 32.15 -16.40
C GLN A 42 5.99 30.79 -17.04
N CYS A 43 4.72 30.52 -17.27
CA CYS A 43 4.27 29.30 -17.93
C CYS A 43 4.91 29.18 -19.33
N LEU A 44 4.70 30.17 -20.20
CA LEU A 44 5.19 30.09 -21.57
C LEU A 44 6.71 30.13 -21.68
N ALA A 45 7.40 30.88 -20.81
CA ALA A 45 8.86 30.86 -20.72
C ALA A 45 9.38 29.46 -20.35
N SER A 46 8.73 28.75 -19.44
CA SER A 46 9.13 27.38 -19.06
C SER A 46 8.96 26.36 -20.19
N ILE A 47 7.93 26.54 -21.04
CA ILE A 47 7.73 25.75 -22.26
C ILE A 47 8.79 26.09 -23.30
N GLN A 48 9.08 27.35 -23.52
CA GLN A 48 10.10 27.80 -24.48
C GLN A 48 11.50 27.28 -24.14
N GLN A 49 11.81 27.18 -22.85
CA GLN A 49 13.11 26.73 -22.33
C GLN A 49 13.28 25.21 -22.37
N GLN A 50 12.29 24.43 -22.75
CA GLN A 50 12.42 22.97 -22.79
C GLN A 50 13.64 22.52 -23.59
N THR A 51 14.39 21.55 -23.04
CA THR A 51 15.58 20.96 -23.70
C THR A 51 15.18 20.15 -24.92
N PHE A 52 14.08 19.45 -24.89
CA PHE A 52 13.45 18.79 -26.03
C PHE A 52 12.91 19.87 -26.99
N LYS A 53 13.23 19.80 -28.30
CA LYS A 53 12.96 20.90 -29.25
C LYS A 53 11.89 20.60 -30.31
N ASP A 54 11.54 19.34 -30.51
CA ASP A 54 10.58 18.91 -31.53
C ASP A 54 9.14 18.95 -31.03
N TRP A 55 8.63 20.15 -30.78
CA TRP A 55 7.28 20.40 -30.30
C TRP A 55 6.60 21.58 -30.98
N GLU A 56 5.26 21.55 -30.96
CA GLU A 56 4.40 22.73 -31.16
C GLU A 56 3.63 23.03 -29.86
N CYS A 57 3.26 24.28 -29.67
CA CYS A 57 2.44 24.72 -28.55
C CYS A 57 1.21 25.48 -29.03
N LEU A 58 0.04 24.96 -28.75
CA LEU A 58 -1.24 25.53 -29.15
C LEU A 58 -1.80 26.35 -27.96
N LEU A 59 -1.75 27.68 -28.11
CA LEU A 59 -2.20 28.64 -27.11
C LEU A 59 -3.66 29.02 -27.42
N PHE A 60 -4.59 28.53 -26.62
CA PHE A 60 -6.02 28.83 -26.80
C PHE A 60 -6.45 29.94 -25.84
N SER A 61 -6.74 31.15 -26.35
CA SER A 61 -7.45 32.14 -25.57
C SER A 61 -8.95 31.83 -25.57
N ASP A 62 -9.47 31.47 -24.39
CA ASP A 62 -10.90 31.20 -24.18
C ASP A 62 -11.69 32.49 -23.89
N GLY A 63 -11.45 33.51 -24.69
CA GLY A 63 -12.10 34.81 -24.55
C GLY A 63 -11.57 35.64 -23.39
N SER A 64 -10.26 35.60 -23.13
CA SER A 64 -9.61 36.42 -22.09
C SER A 64 -9.85 37.91 -22.33
N LYS A 65 -10.02 38.67 -21.24
CA LYS A 65 -10.29 40.10 -21.20
C LYS A 65 -9.14 40.93 -20.61
N ASP A 66 -8.14 40.22 -20.11
CA ASP A 66 -6.89 40.79 -19.58
C ASP A 66 -5.78 40.80 -20.65
N SER A 67 -4.53 41.06 -20.25
CA SER A 67 -3.38 41.11 -21.14
C SER A 67 -2.88 39.72 -21.60
N SER A 68 -3.54 38.63 -21.28
CA SER A 68 -3.13 37.26 -21.65
C SER A 68 -2.92 37.13 -23.16
N ILE A 69 -3.79 37.74 -23.98
CA ILE A 69 -3.68 37.70 -25.47
C ILE A 69 -2.39 38.38 -25.95
N ASP A 70 -2.01 39.51 -25.37
CA ASP A 70 -0.80 40.23 -25.73
C ASP A 70 0.46 39.43 -25.40
N ILE A 71 0.44 38.76 -24.23
CA ILE A 71 1.50 37.83 -23.80
C ILE A 71 1.63 36.68 -24.82
N MET A 72 0.53 36.02 -25.19
CA MET A 72 0.52 34.93 -26.18
C MET A 72 1.12 35.39 -27.52
N LYS A 73 0.70 36.56 -28.04
CA LYS A 73 1.20 37.12 -29.30
C LYS A 73 2.69 37.46 -29.23
N ARG A 74 3.18 37.93 -28.09
CA ARG A 74 4.59 38.20 -27.87
C ARG A 74 5.43 36.92 -27.98
N PHE A 75 5.03 35.83 -27.32
CA PHE A 75 5.73 34.54 -27.42
C PHE A 75 5.69 33.98 -28.86
N ALA A 76 4.53 34.00 -29.51
CA ALA A 76 4.38 33.52 -30.88
C ALA A 76 5.22 34.33 -31.89
N SER A 77 5.45 35.62 -31.62
CA SER A 77 6.30 36.47 -32.45
C SER A 77 7.80 36.17 -32.28
N SER A 78 8.19 35.66 -31.11
CA SER A 78 9.59 35.32 -30.79
C SER A 78 9.95 33.87 -31.13
N ASP A 79 8.95 32.97 -31.17
CA ASP A 79 9.15 31.54 -31.42
C ASP A 79 7.94 30.96 -32.21
N ASN A 80 8.19 30.54 -33.43
CA ASN A 80 7.16 30.05 -34.36
C ASN A 80 6.53 28.71 -33.98
N ARG A 81 7.03 28.06 -32.97
CA ARG A 81 6.42 26.83 -32.38
C ARG A 81 5.17 27.15 -31.58
N PHE A 82 5.01 28.38 -31.09
CA PHE A 82 3.79 28.84 -30.45
C PHE A 82 2.76 29.29 -31.51
N LYS A 83 1.55 28.75 -31.38
CA LYS A 83 0.42 29.07 -32.28
C LYS A 83 -0.72 29.65 -31.46
N VAL A 84 -1.11 30.89 -31.72
CA VAL A 84 -2.19 31.57 -31.01
C VAL A 84 -3.52 31.30 -31.69
N ILE A 85 -4.49 30.83 -30.89
CA ILE A 85 -5.87 30.60 -31.34
C ILE A 85 -6.80 31.36 -30.38
N GLU A 86 -7.45 32.38 -30.92
CA GLU A 86 -8.44 33.18 -30.20
C GLU A 86 -9.86 32.62 -30.45
N LYS A 87 -10.67 32.49 -29.42
CA LYS A 87 -12.06 32.01 -29.51
C LYS A 87 -12.95 32.66 -28.46
N GLN A 88 -14.26 32.51 -28.59
CA GLN A 88 -15.19 32.87 -27.53
C GLN A 88 -15.07 31.89 -26.36
N ASN A 89 -15.44 32.33 -25.15
CA ASN A 89 -15.43 31.48 -23.98
C ASN A 89 -16.42 30.33 -24.10
N GLU A 90 -15.91 29.12 -24.04
CA GLU A 90 -16.70 27.87 -24.08
C GLU A 90 -16.39 26.99 -22.86
N GLY A 91 -15.47 27.42 -22.00
CA GLY A 91 -15.00 26.68 -20.82
C GLY A 91 -13.79 25.80 -21.10
N TYR A 92 -13.16 25.40 -20.01
CA TYR A 92 -11.90 24.66 -19.99
C TYR A 92 -11.93 23.38 -20.83
N GLY A 93 -12.92 22.49 -20.57
CA GLY A 93 -13.02 21.21 -21.25
C GLY A 93 -13.21 21.33 -22.76
N ALA A 94 -14.08 22.26 -23.19
CA ALA A 94 -14.28 22.54 -24.62
C ALA A 94 -13.00 23.09 -25.27
N THR A 95 -12.26 23.93 -24.55
CA THR A 95 -10.99 24.49 -25.01
C THR A 95 -9.91 23.43 -25.16
N CYS A 96 -9.76 22.55 -24.17
CA CYS A 96 -8.86 21.39 -24.26
C CYS A 96 -9.22 20.48 -25.44
N ASN A 97 -10.53 20.21 -25.67
CA ASN A 97 -10.96 19.39 -26.79
C ASN A 97 -10.60 19.99 -28.16
N ARG A 98 -10.72 21.30 -28.32
CA ARG A 98 -10.23 21.97 -29.53
C ARG A 98 -8.73 21.78 -29.73
N GLY A 99 -7.97 21.82 -28.62
CA GLY A 99 -6.55 21.52 -28.63
C GLY A 99 -6.27 20.08 -29.07
N LEU A 100 -6.98 19.10 -28.48
CA LEU A 100 -6.86 17.69 -28.83
C LEU A 100 -7.21 17.40 -30.29
N ASP A 101 -8.19 18.10 -30.85
CA ASP A 101 -8.60 17.94 -32.25
C ASP A 101 -7.64 18.62 -33.25
N GLN A 102 -6.89 19.64 -32.83
CA GLN A 102 -5.92 20.36 -33.68
C GLN A 102 -4.47 19.87 -33.52
N ALA A 103 -4.19 19.14 -32.45
CA ALA A 103 -2.85 18.60 -32.19
C ALA A 103 -2.42 17.61 -33.28
N VAL A 104 -1.22 17.81 -33.84
CA VAL A 104 -0.67 16.93 -34.88
C VAL A 104 0.52 16.11 -34.40
N GLY A 105 1.07 16.40 -33.22
CA GLY A 105 2.15 15.63 -32.60
C GLY A 105 1.78 14.18 -32.32
N GLU A 106 2.74 13.29 -32.30
CA GLU A 106 2.57 11.90 -31.89
C GLU A 106 2.10 11.79 -30.42
N TRP A 107 2.63 12.71 -29.60
CA TRP A 107 2.30 12.84 -28.17
C TRP A 107 1.59 14.16 -27.92
N ILE A 108 0.75 14.18 -26.88
CA ILE A 108 0.02 15.37 -26.44
C ILE A 108 0.33 15.62 -24.96
N SER A 109 0.59 16.88 -24.61
CA SER A 109 0.66 17.38 -23.23
C SER A 109 -0.36 18.50 -23.06
N ILE A 110 -0.92 18.62 -21.85
CA ILE A 110 -1.82 19.70 -21.45
C ILE A 110 -1.14 20.42 -20.29
N ILE A 111 -1.01 21.75 -20.37
CA ILE A 111 -0.35 22.56 -19.33
C ILE A 111 -1.33 23.61 -18.85
N GLU A 112 -1.52 23.73 -17.54
CA GLU A 112 -2.30 24.80 -16.95
C GLU A 112 -1.54 26.14 -17.06
N PRO A 113 -2.21 27.22 -17.44
CA PRO A 113 -1.54 28.48 -17.76
C PRO A 113 -1.04 29.25 -16.54
N ASP A 114 -1.43 28.89 -15.33
CA ASP A 114 -0.98 29.43 -14.05
C ASP A 114 0.19 28.65 -13.42
N ASP A 115 0.58 27.53 -14.05
CA ASP A 115 1.66 26.64 -13.63
C ASP A 115 2.91 26.81 -14.51
N PHE A 116 3.97 26.08 -14.18
CA PHE A 116 5.18 26.03 -15.00
C PHE A 116 5.89 24.67 -14.89
N ILE A 117 6.83 24.40 -15.79
CA ILE A 117 7.44 23.07 -15.92
C ILE A 117 8.98 23.14 -15.86
N ASP A 118 9.58 22.02 -15.40
CA ASP A 118 11.03 21.83 -15.42
C ASP A 118 11.56 21.84 -16.85
N PRO A 119 12.71 22.47 -17.14
CA PRO A 119 13.27 22.50 -18.49
C PRO A 119 13.53 21.14 -19.14
N HIS A 120 13.68 20.09 -18.37
CA HIS A 120 13.92 18.73 -18.83
C HIS A 120 12.67 17.83 -18.82
N MET A 121 11.48 18.37 -18.54
CA MET A 121 10.26 17.56 -18.41
C MET A 121 10.02 16.67 -19.62
N TYR A 122 9.94 17.23 -20.81
CA TYR A 122 9.60 16.44 -22.01
C TYR A 122 10.73 15.51 -22.46
N GLU A 123 11.98 15.90 -22.28
CA GLU A 123 13.13 15.04 -22.53
C GLU A 123 13.07 13.79 -21.63
N ASN A 124 12.80 13.97 -20.35
CA ASN A 124 12.70 12.87 -19.38
C ASN A 124 11.47 11.99 -19.61
N LEU A 125 10.29 12.58 -19.89
CA LEU A 125 9.08 11.81 -20.18
C LEU A 125 9.23 10.97 -21.45
N LEU A 126 9.75 11.55 -22.52
CA LEU A 126 9.97 10.83 -23.79
C LEU A 126 11.07 9.78 -23.66
N SER A 127 12.12 10.05 -22.89
CA SER A 127 13.16 9.07 -22.59
C SER A 127 12.61 7.90 -21.75
N ALA A 128 11.77 8.18 -20.76
CA ALA A 128 11.13 7.15 -19.97
C ALA A 128 10.22 6.24 -20.82
N LYS A 129 9.53 6.77 -21.80
CA LYS A 129 8.71 6.01 -22.78
C LYS A 129 9.51 4.90 -23.47
N GLU A 130 10.78 5.15 -23.80
CA GLU A 130 11.64 4.16 -24.47
C GLU A 130 11.95 2.94 -23.59
N SER A 131 11.73 3.03 -22.27
CA SER A 131 11.87 1.90 -21.36
C SER A 131 10.65 0.96 -21.36
N GLY A 132 9.52 1.37 -21.93
CA GLY A 132 8.28 0.59 -21.99
C GLY A 132 8.37 -0.57 -22.97
N LYS A 133 7.74 -1.67 -22.61
CA LYS A 133 7.63 -2.87 -23.46
C LYS A 133 6.32 -2.84 -24.23
N GLY A 134 6.36 -2.53 -25.50
CA GLY A 134 5.19 -2.49 -26.36
C GLY A 134 4.61 -1.09 -26.56
N GLN A 135 3.31 -0.99 -26.81
CA GLN A 135 2.65 0.28 -27.09
C GLN A 135 2.30 1.00 -25.79
N VAL A 136 3.03 2.07 -25.50
CA VAL A 136 2.79 2.94 -24.35
C VAL A 136 1.74 3.98 -24.73
N ASP A 137 0.72 4.14 -23.89
CA ASP A 137 -0.38 5.11 -24.11
C ASP A 137 -0.20 6.39 -23.29
N ILE A 138 0.39 6.26 -22.09
CA ILE A 138 0.61 7.38 -21.17
C ILE A 138 2.03 7.28 -20.60
N VAL A 139 2.72 8.42 -20.53
CA VAL A 139 3.91 8.56 -19.69
C VAL A 139 3.62 9.62 -18.65
N LYS A 140 3.69 9.24 -17.37
CA LYS A 140 3.32 10.11 -16.26
C LYS A 140 4.48 10.32 -15.31
N GLY A 141 4.72 11.58 -14.96
CA GLY A 141 5.66 12.00 -13.92
C GLY A 141 4.95 12.48 -12.66
N SER A 142 5.73 12.91 -11.69
CA SER A 142 5.22 13.59 -10.51
C SER A 142 5.35 15.12 -10.63
N TYR A 143 4.98 15.83 -9.55
CA TYR A 143 4.95 17.28 -9.52
C TYR A 143 5.32 17.82 -8.15
N TRP A 144 5.71 19.11 -8.10
CA TRP A 144 5.88 19.89 -6.88
C TRP A 144 4.62 20.70 -6.60
N LEU A 145 4.22 20.83 -5.34
CA LEU A 145 3.35 21.90 -4.90
C LEU A 145 4.20 23.16 -4.76
N TYR A 146 3.86 24.20 -5.51
CA TYR A 146 4.62 25.44 -5.56
C TYR A 146 3.84 26.57 -4.85
N TYR A 147 4.53 27.26 -3.96
CA TYR A 147 4.01 28.40 -3.22
C TYR A 147 4.89 29.62 -3.53
N ASP A 148 4.31 30.63 -4.17
CA ASP A 148 5.00 31.90 -4.41
C ASP A 148 5.46 32.54 -3.12
N ALA A 149 6.57 33.25 -3.16
CA ALA A 149 7.10 33.99 -2.03
C ALA A 149 6.07 35.02 -1.53
N GLN A 150 5.80 34.99 -0.24
CA GLN A 150 5.16 36.10 0.45
C GLN A 150 6.26 36.86 1.19
N GLU A 151 6.47 38.11 0.84
CA GLU A 151 7.48 38.94 1.50
C GLU A 151 7.41 38.84 3.03
N PRO A 152 8.49 38.57 3.76
CA PRO A 152 9.90 38.54 3.32
C PRO A 152 10.46 37.13 3.02
N TYR A 153 9.64 36.18 2.66
CA TYR A 153 10.02 34.77 2.48
C TYR A 153 10.40 34.48 1.02
N THR A 154 11.10 33.38 0.80
CA THR A 154 11.43 32.85 -0.54
C THR A 154 10.36 31.84 -0.98
N ASP A 155 10.27 31.57 -2.28
CA ASP A 155 9.42 30.53 -2.84
C ASP A 155 9.62 29.19 -2.11
N ALA A 156 8.52 28.45 -1.91
CA ALA A 156 8.53 27.19 -1.21
C ALA A 156 7.99 26.04 -2.08
N LEU A 157 8.60 24.86 -1.94
CA LEU A 157 8.17 23.65 -2.60
C LEU A 157 7.60 22.65 -1.58
N GLY A 158 6.37 22.23 -1.80
CA GLY A 158 5.75 21.13 -1.09
C GLY A 158 6.01 19.79 -1.78
N THR A 159 6.15 18.74 -1.00
CA THR A 159 6.40 17.40 -1.56
C THR A 159 5.13 16.86 -2.20
N PRO A 160 5.17 16.41 -3.45
CA PRO A 160 4.02 15.85 -4.14
C PRO A 160 3.61 14.50 -3.58
N ASN A 161 2.32 14.25 -3.54
CA ASN A 161 1.80 13.01 -2.97
C ASN A 161 2.12 11.78 -3.85
N LEU A 162 1.92 11.87 -5.16
CA LEU A 162 2.02 10.71 -6.05
C LEU A 162 3.41 10.05 -6.05
N ALA A 163 4.51 10.83 -6.07
CA ALA A 163 5.86 10.28 -6.08
C ALA A 163 6.19 9.40 -4.87
N ARG A 164 5.47 9.58 -3.75
CA ARG A 164 5.68 8.79 -2.52
C ARG A 164 5.12 7.38 -2.61
N PHE A 165 4.17 7.18 -3.51
CA PHE A 165 3.39 5.96 -3.60
C PHE A 165 3.76 5.11 -4.79
N MET A 166 4.45 5.72 -5.75
CA MET A 166 4.97 4.99 -6.90
C MET A 166 6.22 4.21 -6.51
N PRO A 167 6.25 2.91 -6.78
CA PRO A 167 7.42 2.08 -6.56
C PRO A 167 8.63 2.58 -7.36
N ARG A 168 9.82 2.66 -6.76
CA ARG A 168 11.04 3.12 -7.48
C ARG A 168 11.40 2.26 -8.68
N ARG A 169 11.08 0.97 -8.64
CA ARG A 169 11.34 0.01 -9.72
C ARG A 169 10.17 -0.19 -10.66
N LEU A 170 8.98 0.36 -10.35
CA LEU A 170 7.87 0.27 -11.26
C LEU A 170 8.06 1.29 -12.37
N THR A 171 8.40 0.82 -13.53
CA THR A 171 8.56 1.66 -14.73
C THR A 171 7.37 1.58 -15.67
N GLU A 172 6.61 0.48 -15.61
CA GLU A 172 5.51 0.21 -16.54
C GLU A 172 4.39 -0.58 -15.84
N PHE A 173 3.13 -0.23 -16.09
CA PHE A 173 1.95 -0.91 -15.52
C PHE A 173 0.69 -0.61 -16.34
N SER A 174 -0.35 -1.40 -16.15
CA SER A 174 -1.74 -1.05 -16.44
C SER A 174 -2.48 -0.71 -15.14
N LEU A 175 -3.62 -0.03 -15.22
CA LEU A 175 -4.42 0.26 -14.02
C LEU A 175 -4.89 -1.03 -13.32
N GLU A 176 -5.09 -2.11 -14.06
CA GLU A 176 -5.44 -3.43 -13.52
C GLU A 176 -4.34 -4.02 -12.63
N GLU A 177 -3.09 -3.82 -13.03
CA GLU A 177 -1.92 -4.32 -12.28
C GLU A 177 -1.58 -3.44 -11.09
N PHE A 178 -1.85 -2.13 -11.19
CA PHE A 178 -1.48 -1.16 -10.17
C PHE A 178 -2.46 0.02 -10.14
N THR A 179 -3.36 0.03 -9.17
CA THR A 179 -4.45 1.00 -9.04
C THR A 179 -4.08 2.30 -8.32
N GLU A 180 -2.89 2.38 -7.73
CA GLU A 180 -2.47 3.51 -6.89
C GLU A 180 -2.67 4.91 -7.51
N PRO A 181 -2.38 5.14 -8.80
CA PRO A 181 -2.62 6.46 -9.39
C PRO A 181 -4.07 6.93 -9.27
N PHE A 182 -5.03 6.01 -9.17
CA PHE A 182 -6.45 6.32 -9.12
C PHE A 182 -6.88 6.93 -7.78
N TYR A 183 -6.10 6.73 -6.71
CA TYR A 183 -6.38 7.31 -5.39
C TYR A 183 -5.94 8.77 -5.25
N HIS A 184 -5.16 9.31 -6.21
CA HIS A 184 -4.51 10.60 -6.07
C HIS A 184 -5.12 11.68 -6.96
N HIS A 185 -4.62 12.92 -6.77
CA HIS A 185 -4.97 14.05 -7.61
C HIS A 185 -4.80 13.69 -9.10
N PRO A 186 -5.74 14.07 -9.99
CA PRO A 186 -5.67 13.75 -11.42
C PRO A 186 -4.33 14.10 -12.07
N SER A 187 -3.79 15.28 -11.76
CA SER A 187 -2.51 15.79 -12.28
C SER A 187 -2.27 15.41 -13.75
N ILE A 188 -3.30 15.63 -14.57
CA ILE A 188 -3.29 15.27 -16.00
C ILE A 188 -2.16 15.97 -16.76
N TRP A 189 -1.75 17.13 -16.29
CA TRP A 189 -0.72 17.98 -16.82
C TRP A 189 0.73 17.48 -16.53
N SER A 190 0.94 16.59 -15.60
CA SER A 190 2.25 15.94 -15.35
C SER A 190 2.49 14.71 -16.22
N ALA A 191 1.88 14.65 -17.40
CA ALA A 191 1.89 13.49 -18.29
C ALA A 191 1.96 13.89 -19.76
N ILE A 192 2.36 12.93 -20.60
CA ILE A 192 2.13 12.97 -22.05
C ILE A 192 1.29 11.76 -22.45
N TYR A 193 0.42 11.97 -23.41
CA TYR A 193 -0.55 10.99 -23.91
C TYR A 193 -0.29 10.72 -25.39
N ARG A 194 -0.31 9.47 -25.79
CA ARG A 194 -0.24 9.12 -27.22
C ARG A 194 -1.50 9.64 -27.94
N ARG A 195 -1.33 10.42 -28.99
CA ARG A 195 -2.46 11.07 -29.69
C ARG A 195 -3.50 10.06 -30.19
N ASP A 196 -3.05 8.97 -30.83
CA ASP A 196 -3.95 7.98 -31.38
C ASP A 196 -4.73 7.24 -30.29
N PHE A 197 -4.13 7.01 -29.10
CA PHE A 197 -4.82 6.52 -27.91
C PHE A 197 -6.02 7.39 -27.53
N LEU A 198 -5.83 8.72 -27.48
CA LEU A 198 -6.91 9.66 -27.17
C LEU A 198 -7.97 9.71 -28.30
N ASN A 199 -7.62 9.31 -29.50
CA ASN A 199 -8.51 9.31 -30.68
C ASN A 199 -9.18 7.95 -30.95
N GLY A 200 -9.10 6.98 -30.02
CA GLY A 200 -9.84 5.73 -30.09
C GLY A 200 -8.97 4.49 -30.34
N ASP A 201 -7.65 4.60 -30.47
CA ASP A 201 -6.76 3.44 -30.47
C ASP A 201 -6.45 3.00 -29.02
N ASN A 202 -7.49 2.54 -28.33
CA ASN A 202 -7.50 2.11 -26.94
C ASN A 202 -8.39 0.87 -26.74
N LYS A 203 -8.49 0.38 -25.49
CA LYS A 203 -9.21 -0.86 -25.16
C LYS A 203 -10.67 -0.93 -25.62
N SER A 204 -11.35 0.21 -25.71
CA SER A 204 -12.77 0.26 -26.04
C SER A 204 -13.09 1.00 -27.33
N SER A 205 -12.10 1.40 -28.12
CA SER A 205 -12.24 2.25 -29.31
C SER A 205 -12.97 3.57 -29.00
N HIS A 206 -12.90 4.03 -27.75
CA HIS A 206 -13.53 5.25 -27.27
C HIS A 206 -12.65 6.48 -27.54
N LYS A 207 -13.25 7.54 -28.14
CA LYS A 207 -12.57 8.82 -28.30
C LYS A 207 -12.59 9.59 -26.98
N ILE A 208 -11.45 9.68 -26.30
CA ILE A 208 -11.32 10.33 -24.99
C ILE A 208 -11.34 11.84 -25.15
N ARG A 209 -12.29 12.51 -24.49
CA ARG A 209 -12.45 13.96 -24.52
C ARG A 209 -12.91 14.49 -23.16
N PHE A 210 -12.58 15.75 -22.90
CA PHE A 210 -13.14 16.46 -21.73
C PHE A 210 -14.63 16.70 -21.88
N MET A 211 -15.31 16.80 -20.78
CA MET A 211 -16.71 17.23 -20.78
C MET A 211 -16.80 18.71 -21.16
N PRO A 212 -17.56 19.08 -22.20
CA PRO A 212 -17.64 20.48 -22.67
C PRO A 212 -18.68 21.25 -21.85
N ILE A 213 -18.40 21.47 -20.57
CA ILE A 213 -19.24 22.22 -19.63
C ILE A 213 -18.68 23.62 -19.38
N PRO A 214 -19.51 24.61 -19.00
CA PRO A 214 -19.06 25.96 -18.69
C PRO A 214 -18.06 26.00 -17.54
N GLY A 215 -17.07 26.88 -17.61
CA GLY A 215 -16.03 27.06 -16.61
C GLY A 215 -14.99 25.94 -16.60
N ALA A 216 -14.27 25.77 -15.51
CA ALA A 216 -13.32 24.68 -15.34
C ALA A 216 -14.01 23.36 -14.97
N GLY A 217 -14.97 23.42 -14.06
CA GLY A 217 -15.92 22.35 -13.73
C GLY A 217 -15.34 21.01 -13.30
N TRP A 218 -14.05 20.97 -12.91
CA TRP A 218 -13.30 19.74 -12.54
C TRP A 218 -13.38 18.63 -13.61
N THR A 219 -13.40 19.02 -14.89
CA THR A 219 -13.51 18.09 -16.03
C THR A 219 -12.25 17.27 -16.28
N ASP A 220 -11.17 17.62 -15.64
CA ASP A 220 -9.94 16.83 -15.55
C ASP A 220 -10.16 15.47 -14.86
N ASN A 221 -11.09 15.37 -13.92
CA ASN A 221 -11.37 14.14 -13.19
C ASN A 221 -11.98 13.02 -14.07
N PRO A 222 -13.05 13.23 -14.83
CA PRO A 222 -13.53 12.24 -15.80
C PRO A 222 -12.47 11.90 -16.86
N PHE A 223 -11.76 12.89 -17.42
CA PHE A 223 -10.68 12.66 -18.37
C PHE A 223 -9.59 11.78 -17.80
N PHE A 224 -9.20 12.01 -16.55
CA PHE A 224 -8.22 11.20 -15.84
C PHE A 224 -8.71 9.75 -15.66
N ALA A 225 -9.96 9.55 -15.23
CA ALA A 225 -10.54 8.22 -15.07
C ALA A 225 -10.56 7.46 -16.41
N GLU A 226 -11.02 8.10 -17.48
CA GLU A 226 -11.07 7.50 -18.82
C GLU A 226 -9.67 7.12 -19.31
N THR A 227 -8.70 8.02 -19.18
CA THR A 227 -7.34 7.76 -19.65
C THR A 227 -6.67 6.62 -18.90
N LEU A 228 -6.79 6.53 -17.58
CA LEU A 228 -6.19 5.45 -16.80
C LEU A 228 -6.85 4.09 -17.10
N VAL A 229 -8.18 4.05 -17.17
CA VAL A 229 -8.93 2.79 -17.41
C VAL A 229 -8.67 2.25 -18.81
N LEU A 230 -8.64 3.12 -19.82
CA LEU A 230 -8.52 2.73 -21.22
C LEU A 230 -7.07 2.49 -21.68
N ALA A 231 -6.09 2.97 -20.93
CA ALA A 231 -4.68 2.75 -21.28
C ALA A 231 -4.30 1.28 -21.18
N ASN A 232 -3.63 0.76 -22.23
CA ASN A 232 -3.01 -0.56 -22.20
C ASN A 232 -1.76 -0.55 -21.33
N ARG A 233 -0.91 0.47 -21.51
CA ARG A 233 0.34 0.63 -20.78
C ARG A 233 0.59 2.07 -20.37
N ILE A 234 0.93 2.25 -19.10
CA ILE A 234 1.33 3.51 -18.48
C ILE A 234 2.78 3.36 -18.04
N VAL A 235 3.64 4.29 -18.43
CA VAL A 235 5.03 4.35 -17.98
C VAL A 235 5.16 5.42 -16.90
N TRP A 236 5.82 5.09 -15.81
CA TRP A 236 6.17 6.03 -14.76
C TRP A 236 7.57 6.59 -14.99
N ALA A 237 7.66 7.92 -15.11
CA ALA A 237 8.92 8.65 -15.16
C ALA A 237 9.25 9.15 -13.75
N PRO A 238 10.33 8.64 -13.11
CA PRO A 238 10.63 8.93 -11.70
C PRO A 238 11.23 10.34 -11.55
N GLY A 239 10.39 11.35 -11.49
CA GLY A 239 10.83 12.74 -11.29
C GLY A 239 9.65 13.68 -11.10
N GLN A 240 9.93 14.82 -10.48
CA GLN A 240 8.98 15.90 -10.31
C GLN A 240 9.30 16.97 -11.35
N TYR A 241 8.53 16.98 -12.43
CA TYR A 241 8.81 17.84 -13.59
C TYR A 241 7.84 19.01 -13.74
N TYR A 242 6.79 19.07 -12.93
CA TYR A 242 5.72 20.05 -13.01
C TYR A 242 5.62 20.80 -11.67
N PHE A 243 5.40 22.13 -11.75
CA PHE A 243 5.25 22.99 -10.58
C PHE A 243 3.79 23.45 -10.51
N TYR A 244 3.03 22.81 -9.64
CA TYR A 244 1.61 23.08 -9.45
C TYR A 244 1.43 24.21 -8.43
N ARG A 245 1.00 25.38 -8.90
CA ARG A 245 0.85 26.60 -8.10
C ARG A 245 -0.32 26.49 -7.14
N GLN A 246 -0.07 26.80 -5.87
CA GLN A 246 -1.06 26.75 -4.79
C GLN A 246 -1.55 28.16 -4.37
N THR A 247 -0.96 29.20 -4.91
CA THR A 247 -1.18 30.60 -4.47
C THR A 247 -2.10 31.40 -5.38
N ASN A 248 -2.53 30.84 -6.52
CA ASN A 248 -3.48 31.51 -7.41
C ASN A 248 -4.89 31.53 -6.79
N PRO A 249 -5.44 32.72 -6.35
CA PRO A 249 -6.76 32.80 -5.73
C PRO A 249 -7.91 32.53 -6.72
N GLY A 250 -7.63 32.55 -8.01
CA GLY A 250 -8.57 32.20 -9.09
C GLY A 250 -8.64 30.72 -9.43
N ALA A 251 -7.78 29.90 -8.82
CA ALA A 251 -7.68 28.48 -9.14
C ALA A 251 -8.99 27.72 -8.87
N SER A 252 -9.24 26.70 -9.68
CA SER A 252 -10.42 25.83 -9.54
C SER A 252 -10.39 24.92 -8.33
N THR A 253 -9.26 24.83 -7.64
CA THR A 253 -9.09 24.12 -6.36
C THR A 253 -9.91 24.73 -5.23
N PHE A 254 -10.26 26.02 -5.29
CA PHE A 254 -11.17 26.63 -4.34
C PHE A 254 -12.61 26.27 -4.69
N LEU A 255 -13.13 25.24 -4.06
CA LEU A 255 -14.50 24.78 -4.29
C LEU A 255 -15.51 25.88 -3.93
N ARG A 256 -16.28 26.31 -4.93
CA ARG A 256 -17.33 27.34 -4.77
C ARG A 256 -18.74 26.76 -4.81
N ASP A 257 -18.89 25.55 -5.31
CA ASP A 257 -20.15 24.80 -5.34
C ASP A 257 -19.91 23.36 -4.87
N PHE A 258 -20.46 23.00 -3.73
CA PHE A 258 -20.31 21.68 -3.14
C PHE A 258 -20.95 20.54 -3.99
N ARG A 259 -21.79 20.84 -4.96
CA ARG A 259 -22.40 19.84 -5.87
C ARG A 259 -21.38 19.31 -6.87
N LEU A 260 -20.42 20.14 -7.24
CA LEU A 260 -19.50 19.85 -8.33
C LEU A 260 -18.72 18.55 -8.16
N PRO A 261 -18.13 18.23 -6.99
CA PRO A 261 -17.49 16.92 -6.76
C PRO A 261 -18.42 15.75 -6.99
N PHE A 262 -19.67 15.85 -6.53
CA PHE A 262 -20.67 14.78 -6.68
C PHE A 262 -21.08 14.57 -8.15
N ASP A 263 -21.22 15.65 -8.90
CA ASP A 263 -21.49 15.56 -10.34
C ASP A 263 -20.34 14.84 -11.06
N ARG A 264 -19.10 15.18 -10.75
CA ARG A 264 -17.93 14.49 -11.35
C ARG A 264 -17.83 13.04 -10.94
N LEU A 265 -18.14 12.69 -9.69
CA LEU A 265 -18.22 11.29 -9.27
C LEU A 265 -19.27 10.52 -10.08
N ARG A 266 -20.44 11.13 -10.32
CA ARG A 266 -21.50 10.52 -11.12
C ARG A 266 -21.05 10.28 -12.57
N ASP A 267 -20.38 11.24 -13.18
CA ASP A 267 -19.84 11.11 -14.54
C ASP A 267 -18.81 9.98 -14.64
N MET A 268 -17.87 9.93 -13.71
CA MET A 268 -16.86 8.85 -13.64
C MET A 268 -17.51 7.48 -13.40
N ARG A 269 -18.53 7.41 -12.53
CA ARG A 269 -19.28 6.17 -12.26
C ARG A 269 -19.94 5.65 -13.54
N GLN A 270 -20.68 6.50 -14.26
CA GLN A 270 -21.32 6.11 -15.50
C GLN A 270 -20.34 5.57 -16.53
N PHE A 271 -19.17 6.16 -16.63
CA PHE A 271 -18.12 5.64 -17.49
C PHE A 271 -17.62 4.27 -17.02
N LEU A 272 -17.23 4.11 -15.73
CA LEU A 272 -16.72 2.86 -15.19
C LEU A 272 -17.71 1.71 -15.32
N ASP A 273 -18.99 1.96 -15.08
CA ASP A 273 -20.09 0.98 -15.25
C ASP A 273 -20.17 0.51 -16.71
N SER A 274 -19.98 1.43 -17.68
CA SER A 274 -19.97 1.11 -19.11
C SER A 274 -18.79 0.24 -19.53
N GLN A 275 -17.67 0.32 -18.81
CA GLN A 275 -16.44 -0.42 -19.11
C GLN A 275 -16.34 -1.78 -18.40
N HIS A 276 -17.27 -2.11 -17.51
CA HIS A 276 -17.26 -3.37 -16.74
C HIS A 276 -15.90 -3.63 -16.08
N VAL A 277 -15.39 -2.62 -15.39
CA VAL A 277 -14.05 -2.66 -14.78
C VAL A 277 -13.92 -3.77 -13.74
N SER A 278 -12.70 -4.21 -13.48
CA SER A 278 -12.44 -5.22 -12.45
C SER A 278 -12.76 -4.72 -11.05
N ARG A 279 -12.90 -5.66 -10.11
CA ARG A 279 -13.10 -5.36 -8.69
C ARG A 279 -12.00 -4.45 -8.13
N ASN A 280 -10.74 -4.63 -8.53
CA ASN A 280 -9.63 -3.80 -8.04
C ASN A 280 -9.80 -2.33 -8.45
N ILE A 281 -10.17 -2.07 -9.69
CA ILE A 281 -10.43 -0.72 -10.19
C ILE A 281 -11.69 -0.14 -9.52
N LEU A 282 -12.74 -0.94 -9.37
CA LEU A 282 -13.97 -0.54 -8.69
C LEU A 282 -13.72 -0.12 -7.24
N HIS A 283 -12.96 -0.90 -6.49
CA HIS A 283 -12.59 -0.58 -5.11
C HIS A 283 -11.72 0.68 -5.02
N ALA A 284 -10.80 0.88 -5.96
CA ALA A 284 -10.02 2.12 -6.05
C ALA A 284 -10.92 3.34 -6.30
N PHE A 285 -11.93 3.18 -7.15
CA PHE A 285 -12.91 4.23 -7.38
C PHE A 285 -13.80 4.50 -6.16
N TYR A 286 -14.29 3.48 -5.47
CA TYR A 286 -15.03 3.64 -4.22
C TYR A 286 -14.22 4.37 -3.15
N SER A 287 -12.93 4.07 -3.02
CA SER A 287 -12.06 4.80 -2.12
C SER A 287 -11.98 6.28 -2.49
N ARG A 288 -11.92 6.60 -3.79
CA ARG A 288 -11.96 7.98 -4.28
C ARG A 288 -13.30 8.66 -3.94
N GLU A 289 -14.43 7.97 -4.06
CA GLU A 289 -15.73 8.50 -3.67
C GLU A 289 -15.79 8.82 -2.16
N PHE A 290 -15.24 7.95 -1.31
CA PHE A 290 -15.11 8.24 0.12
C PHE A 290 -14.22 9.46 0.39
N ASP A 291 -13.09 9.59 -0.31
CA ASP A 291 -12.23 10.76 -0.18
C ASP A 291 -12.95 12.05 -0.61
N TYR A 292 -13.72 12.04 -1.68
CA TYR A 292 -14.51 13.19 -2.12
C TYR A 292 -15.58 13.58 -1.10
N VAL A 293 -16.33 12.61 -0.58
CA VAL A 293 -17.33 12.84 0.46
C VAL A 293 -16.70 13.46 1.70
N THR A 294 -15.57 12.95 2.16
CA THR A 294 -14.88 13.48 3.34
C THR A 294 -14.22 14.83 3.08
N SER A 295 -13.67 15.07 1.89
CA SER A 295 -13.12 16.37 1.51
C SER A 295 -14.20 17.45 1.50
N VAL A 296 -15.39 17.16 0.92
CA VAL A 296 -16.51 18.11 0.91
C VAL A 296 -16.93 18.49 2.33
N ILE A 297 -16.99 17.53 3.25
CA ILE A 297 -17.36 17.79 4.65
C ILE A 297 -16.21 18.45 5.41
N GLY A 298 -15.00 17.93 5.30
CA GLY A 298 -13.86 18.30 6.15
C GLY A 298 -13.07 19.50 5.65
N GLU A 299 -12.75 19.54 4.36
CA GLU A 299 -11.86 20.58 3.81
C GLU A 299 -12.62 21.85 3.40
N PHE A 300 -13.82 21.71 2.88
CA PHE A 300 -14.62 22.82 2.39
C PHE A 300 -15.64 23.34 3.41
N GLY A 301 -15.67 22.75 4.60
CA GLY A 301 -16.50 23.22 5.70
C GLY A 301 -18.01 22.99 5.52
N TYR A 302 -18.40 22.09 4.66
CA TYR A 302 -19.81 21.71 4.49
C TYR A 302 -20.22 20.71 5.59
N ASP A 303 -21.38 20.94 6.20
CA ASP A 303 -21.92 20.07 7.26
C ASP A 303 -22.82 19.01 6.65
N ASP A 304 -22.55 17.73 6.94
CA ASP A 304 -23.39 16.59 6.54
C ASP A 304 -24.80 16.61 7.18
N LYS A 305 -25.02 17.46 8.17
CA LYS A 305 -26.35 17.78 8.71
C LYS A 305 -27.18 18.63 7.76
N ASN A 306 -26.53 19.34 6.81
CA ASN A 306 -27.25 20.02 5.75
C ASN A 306 -28.02 18.97 4.90
N PRO A 307 -29.36 19.10 4.76
CA PRO A 307 -30.16 18.07 4.09
C PRO A 307 -29.77 17.85 2.62
N GLU A 308 -29.28 18.88 1.95
CA GLU A 308 -28.87 18.78 0.54
C GLU A 308 -27.52 18.05 0.40
N VAL A 309 -26.53 18.39 1.23
CA VAL A 309 -25.25 17.68 1.28
C VAL A 309 -25.48 16.21 1.66
N ARG A 310 -26.29 15.98 2.70
CA ARG A 310 -26.60 14.62 3.16
C ARG A 310 -27.31 13.79 2.07
N LYS A 311 -28.18 14.42 1.29
CA LYS A 311 -28.82 13.76 0.14
C LYS A 311 -27.80 13.32 -0.90
N LEU A 312 -26.87 14.21 -1.29
CA LEU A 312 -25.83 13.90 -2.27
C LEU A 312 -24.88 12.79 -1.80
N ILE A 313 -24.48 12.80 -0.52
CA ILE A 313 -23.70 11.72 0.08
C ILE A 313 -24.45 10.39 0.00
N ARG A 314 -25.75 10.39 0.33
CA ARG A 314 -26.60 9.19 0.22
C ARG A 314 -26.66 8.69 -1.21
N GLU A 315 -26.85 9.56 -2.21
CA GLU A 315 -26.86 9.19 -3.62
C GLU A 315 -25.55 8.50 -4.05
N VAL A 316 -24.40 8.98 -3.58
CA VAL A 316 -23.12 8.32 -3.83
C VAL A 316 -23.08 6.93 -3.20
N PHE A 317 -23.47 6.80 -1.94
CA PHE A 317 -23.45 5.51 -1.25
C PHE A 317 -24.47 4.50 -1.80
N GLU A 318 -25.64 4.97 -2.25
CA GLU A 318 -26.65 4.14 -2.92
C GLU A 318 -26.18 3.64 -4.30
N SER A 319 -25.26 4.36 -4.96
CA SER A 319 -24.67 3.94 -6.23
C SER A 319 -23.57 2.88 -6.08
N MET A 320 -23.05 2.68 -4.88
CA MET A 320 -22.05 1.64 -4.61
C MET A 320 -22.72 0.28 -4.45
N ASP A 321 -22.10 -0.76 -5.01
CA ASP A 321 -22.46 -2.13 -4.67
C ASP A 321 -22.13 -2.38 -3.21
N ARG A 322 -23.13 -2.71 -2.43
CA ARG A 322 -23.02 -2.85 -0.99
C ARG A 322 -22.09 -3.99 -0.58
N GLU A 323 -22.16 -5.12 -1.27
CA GLU A 323 -21.31 -6.27 -0.99
C GLU A 323 -19.84 -5.90 -1.29
N GLU A 324 -19.61 -5.21 -2.39
CA GLU A 324 -18.26 -4.75 -2.74
C GLU A 324 -17.70 -3.74 -1.75
N VAL A 325 -18.52 -2.84 -1.17
CA VAL A 325 -18.07 -1.93 -0.10
C VAL A 325 -17.57 -2.70 1.13
N PHE A 326 -18.30 -3.74 1.55
CA PHE A 326 -17.90 -4.57 2.68
C PHE A 326 -16.66 -5.43 2.39
N LEU A 327 -16.38 -5.70 1.11
CA LEU A 327 -15.21 -6.47 0.65
C LEU A 327 -14.03 -5.57 0.29
N MET A 328 -14.18 -4.25 0.36
CA MET A 328 -13.10 -3.33 0.05
C MET A 328 -11.90 -3.56 0.93
N ARG A 329 -10.76 -3.74 0.28
CA ARG A 329 -9.47 -3.75 0.94
C ARG A 329 -9.10 -2.32 1.30
N GLY A 330 -8.97 -2.03 2.59
CA GLY A 330 -8.46 -0.77 3.05
C GLY A 330 -9.43 0.34 3.27
N LEU A 331 -10.69 0.06 3.22
CA LEU A 331 -11.65 1.03 3.69
C LEU A 331 -11.40 1.32 5.18
N ARG A 332 -11.16 2.58 5.51
CA ARG A 332 -10.98 2.99 6.92
C ARG A 332 -12.20 2.58 7.74
N PRO A 333 -12.02 2.11 8.96
CA PRO A 333 -13.15 1.80 9.85
C PRO A 333 -14.15 2.93 9.95
N GLU A 334 -13.66 4.17 10.08
CA GLU A 334 -14.51 5.36 10.19
C GLU A 334 -15.34 5.60 8.93
N PHE A 335 -14.82 5.26 7.76
CA PHE A 335 -15.56 5.36 6.50
C PHE A 335 -16.63 4.28 6.40
N LEU A 336 -16.29 3.07 6.82
CA LEU A 336 -17.26 1.99 6.86
C LEU A 336 -18.37 2.28 7.86
N ASP A 337 -18.05 2.78 9.06
CA ASP A 337 -19.03 3.19 10.07
C ASP A 337 -19.90 4.33 9.55
N TYR A 338 -19.31 5.30 8.85
CA TYR A 338 -20.03 6.40 8.23
C TYR A 338 -20.98 5.91 7.14
N TYR A 339 -20.51 5.01 6.26
CA TYR A 339 -21.34 4.35 5.26
C TYR A 339 -22.52 3.59 5.88
N MET A 340 -22.25 2.77 6.90
CA MET A 340 -23.28 2.01 7.62
C MET A 340 -24.31 2.92 8.30
N GLY A 341 -23.91 4.11 8.73
CA GLY A 341 -24.81 5.13 9.26
C GLY A 341 -25.85 5.62 8.25
N PHE A 342 -25.54 5.56 6.95
CA PHE A 342 -26.48 5.88 5.86
C PHE A 342 -27.25 4.66 5.37
N MET A 343 -26.58 3.52 5.23
CA MET A 343 -27.05 2.35 4.48
C MET A 343 -27.46 1.17 5.39
N GLY A 344 -27.06 1.20 6.65
CA GLY A 344 -27.22 0.09 7.61
C GLY A 344 -26.20 -1.03 7.39
N ASP A 345 -26.10 -1.93 8.34
CA ASP A 345 -25.21 -3.11 8.31
C ASP A 345 -26.03 -4.38 7.94
N SER A 346 -26.08 -4.74 6.67
CA SER A 346 -26.83 -5.90 6.18
C SER A 346 -26.04 -6.69 5.14
N TYR A 347 -24.77 -7.00 5.44
CA TYR A 347 -24.00 -7.94 4.65
C TYR A 347 -24.67 -9.32 4.61
N ILE A 348 -24.73 -9.95 3.43
CA ILE A 348 -25.34 -11.27 3.22
C ILE A 348 -24.20 -12.27 2.96
N VAL A 349 -24.12 -13.29 3.80
CA VAL A 349 -23.17 -14.40 3.66
C VAL A 349 -23.79 -15.50 2.79
N LYS A 350 -23.01 -16.10 1.89
CA LYS A 350 -23.45 -17.25 1.10
C LYS A 350 -23.58 -18.50 1.99
N GLU A 351 -24.65 -19.28 1.76
CA GLU A 351 -24.87 -20.53 2.50
C GLU A 351 -23.90 -21.63 2.04
N HIS A 352 -23.41 -22.41 3.01
CA HIS A 352 -22.58 -23.60 2.81
C HIS A 352 -22.91 -24.71 3.82
N ASP A 353 -22.74 -25.96 3.40
CA ASP A 353 -22.96 -27.14 4.23
C ASP A 353 -21.75 -27.45 5.14
N ASP A 354 -21.96 -28.30 6.16
CA ASP A 354 -20.92 -28.74 7.09
C ASP A 354 -19.79 -29.52 6.41
N ALA A 355 -18.55 -29.29 6.89
CA ALA A 355 -17.43 -30.14 6.55
C ALA A 355 -17.43 -31.38 7.44
N THR A 356 -17.68 -32.56 6.87
CA THR A 356 -17.54 -33.82 7.57
C THR A 356 -16.09 -34.30 7.57
N ASN A 357 -15.50 -34.58 8.76
CA ASN A 357 -14.12 -35.01 8.94
C ASN A 357 -13.09 -34.05 8.30
N PRO A 358 -12.93 -32.82 8.83
CA PRO A 358 -12.02 -31.86 8.23
C PRO A 358 -10.57 -32.30 8.31
N ASP A 359 -9.80 -31.99 7.26
CA ASP A 359 -8.36 -32.20 7.24
C ASP A 359 -7.62 -31.11 8.04
N LEU A 360 -8.23 -29.93 8.14
CA LEU A 360 -7.62 -28.77 8.76
C LEU A 360 -8.65 -27.95 9.56
N SER A 361 -8.32 -27.64 10.81
CA SER A 361 -8.98 -26.60 11.59
C SER A 361 -8.20 -25.30 11.46
N ILE A 362 -8.81 -24.25 10.93
CA ILE A 362 -8.23 -22.91 10.84
C ILE A 362 -8.80 -22.06 11.97
N VAL A 363 -7.97 -21.78 12.98
CA VAL A 363 -8.35 -20.95 14.13
C VAL A 363 -8.01 -19.49 13.79
N ILE A 364 -9.02 -18.66 13.62
CA ILE A 364 -8.91 -17.26 13.23
C ILE A 364 -9.02 -16.39 14.48
N LEU A 365 -7.95 -15.62 14.75
CA LEU A 365 -7.84 -14.79 15.94
C LEU A 365 -8.22 -13.34 15.61
N ALA A 366 -9.31 -12.84 16.20
CA ALA A 366 -9.86 -11.52 15.89
C ALA A 366 -9.98 -10.66 17.16
N LYS A 367 -9.66 -9.38 17.02
CA LYS A 367 -9.93 -8.31 17.98
C LYS A 367 -10.10 -7.00 17.24
N ASN A 368 -11.27 -6.36 17.38
CA ASN A 368 -11.61 -5.11 16.69
C ASN A 368 -11.26 -5.17 15.19
N ALA A 369 -11.70 -6.22 14.51
CA ALA A 369 -11.33 -6.57 13.16
C ALA A 369 -12.41 -6.18 12.11
N ARG A 370 -13.41 -5.38 12.48
CA ARG A 370 -14.57 -5.06 11.62
C ARG A 370 -14.20 -4.61 10.22
N SER A 371 -13.12 -3.86 10.09
CA SER A 371 -12.69 -3.29 8.82
C SER A 371 -12.08 -4.29 7.83
N TRP A 372 -11.72 -5.49 8.27
CA TRP A 372 -11.12 -6.52 7.38
C TRP A 372 -11.69 -7.92 7.60
N ILE A 373 -12.45 -8.17 8.67
CA ILE A 373 -12.89 -9.53 9.02
C ILE A 373 -13.75 -10.15 7.92
N ILE A 374 -14.58 -9.37 7.22
CA ILE A 374 -15.42 -9.87 6.14
C ILE A 374 -14.55 -10.44 5.02
N GLU A 375 -13.55 -9.68 4.56
CA GLU A 375 -12.65 -10.15 3.51
C GLU A 375 -11.89 -11.41 3.94
N THR A 376 -11.47 -11.47 5.21
CA THR A 376 -10.79 -12.65 5.76
C THR A 376 -11.70 -13.87 5.69
N LEU A 377 -12.92 -13.77 6.22
CA LEU A 377 -13.85 -14.88 6.27
C LEU A 377 -14.33 -15.29 4.88
N GLU A 378 -14.58 -14.34 3.97
CA GLU A 378 -14.89 -14.64 2.57
C GLU A 378 -13.75 -15.38 1.85
N SER A 379 -12.51 -14.97 2.10
CA SER A 379 -11.36 -15.68 1.54
C SER A 379 -11.32 -17.13 1.95
N TYR A 380 -11.62 -17.44 3.21
CA TYR A 380 -11.69 -18.81 3.72
C TYR A 380 -12.97 -19.54 3.29
N ALA A 381 -14.10 -18.86 3.25
CA ALA A 381 -15.37 -19.43 2.77
C ALA A 381 -15.28 -19.89 1.30
N SER A 382 -14.41 -19.28 0.50
CA SER A 382 -14.17 -19.65 -0.89
C SER A 382 -13.40 -20.98 -1.08
N PHE A 383 -12.94 -21.61 -0.01
CA PHE A 383 -12.21 -22.89 -0.09
C PHE A 383 -13.13 -24.03 -0.52
N ASN A 384 -12.71 -24.75 -1.58
CA ASN A 384 -13.50 -25.81 -2.20
C ASN A 384 -12.76 -27.14 -2.36
N HIS A 385 -11.43 -27.16 -2.17
CA HIS A 385 -10.60 -28.33 -2.41
C HIS A 385 -10.01 -28.93 -1.13
N LEU A 386 -9.88 -28.12 -0.07
CA LEU A 386 -9.39 -28.56 1.22
C LEU A 386 -10.57 -28.66 2.21
N SER A 387 -10.77 -29.86 2.78
CA SER A 387 -11.79 -30.04 3.81
C SER A 387 -11.38 -29.30 5.09
N CYS A 388 -12.09 -28.23 5.42
CA CYS A 388 -11.76 -27.34 6.52
C CYS A 388 -12.96 -27.05 7.41
N GLU A 389 -12.66 -26.79 8.69
CA GLU A 389 -13.50 -26.00 9.57
C GLU A 389 -12.79 -24.70 9.97
N PHE A 390 -13.54 -23.67 10.31
CA PHE A 390 -13.04 -22.35 10.66
C PHE A 390 -13.55 -21.98 12.06
N ILE A 391 -12.61 -21.84 13.01
CA ILE A 391 -12.95 -21.50 14.40
C ILE A 391 -12.56 -20.05 14.62
N VAL A 392 -13.53 -19.15 14.73
CA VAL A 392 -13.28 -17.72 14.95
C VAL A 392 -13.26 -17.43 16.44
N ILE A 393 -12.13 -16.94 16.91
CA ILE A 393 -11.94 -16.51 18.30
C ILE A 393 -11.96 -14.98 18.33
N ASP A 394 -13.04 -14.41 18.84
CA ASP A 394 -13.15 -12.97 19.08
C ASP A 394 -12.69 -12.63 20.51
N ASP A 395 -11.70 -11.75 20.61
CA ASP A 395 -11.13 -11.31 21.89
C ASP A 395 -11.82 -10.03 22.39
N GLU A 396 -13.12 -10.15 22.71
CA GLU A 396 -13.93 -9.07 23.28
C GLU A 396 -13.90 -7.77 22.43
N SER A 397 -14.10 -7.95 21.13
CA SER A 397 -14.18 -6.82 20.21
C SER A 397 -15.30 -5.85 20.61
N LYS A 398 -14.98 -4.56 20.53
CA LYS A 398 -15.93 -3.46 20.84
C LYS A 398 -16.59 -2.90 19.59
N ASP A 399 -16.18 -3.39 18.43
CA ASP A 399 -16.77 -3.10 17.12
C ASP A 399 -17.71 -4.24 16.66
N SER A 400 -18.20 -4.22 15.44
CA SER A 400 -19.09 -5.25 14.92
C SER A 400 -18.39 -6.55 14.49
N THR A 401 -17.15 -6.83 14.89
CA THR A 401 -16.40 -8.04 14.52
C THR A 401 -17.16 -9.30 14.84
N LEU A 402 -17.62 -9.46 16.09
CA LEU A 402 -18.36 -10.63 16.54
C LEU A 402 -19.66 -10.83 15.75
N ASN A 403 -20.40 -9.75 15.50
CA ASN A 403 -21.66 -9.81 14.74
C ASN A 403 -21.43 -10.33 13.30
N VAL A 404 -20.32 -9.95 12.67
CA VAL A 404 -19.94 -10.45 11.35
C VAL A 404 -19.59 -11.93 11.42
N ALA A 405 -18.77 -12.34 12.36
CA ALA A 405 -18.41 -13.75 12.55
C ALA A 405 -19.65 -14.63 12.78
N ASP A 406 -20.60 -14.18 13.60
CA ASP A 406 -21.87 -14.87 13.84
C ASP A 406 -22.71 -15.01 12.55
N LYS A 407 -22.75 -14.01 11.68
CA LYS A 407 -23.44 -14.11 10.38
C LYS A 407 -22.83 -15.22 9.51
N PHE A 408 -21.49 -15.33 9.47
CA PHE A 408 -20.81 -16.41 8.75
C PHE A 408 -21.18 -17.78 9.38
N ALA A 409 -21.12 -17.92 10.70
CA ALA A 409 -21.45 -19.16 11.38
C ALA A 409 -22.92 -19.60 11.19
N HIS A 410 -23.84 -18.65 10.96
CA HIS A 410 -25.24 -18.97 10.66
C HIS A 410 -25.44 -19.45 9.22
N SER A 411 -24.68 -18.92 8.27
CA SER A 411 -24.86 -19.19 6.84
C SER A 411 -23.93 -20.28 6.32
N ASP A 412 -22.69 -20.35 6.80
CA ASP A 412 -21.70 -21.38 6.44
C ASP A 412 -21.37 -22.22 7.68
N LYS A 413 -21.84 -23.47 7.69
CA LYS A 413 -21.70 -24.40 8.84
C LYS A 413 -20.27 -24.82 9.15
N ARG A 414 -19.33 -24.50 8.25
CA ARG A 414 -17.89 -24.70 8.51
C ARG A 414 -17.35 -23.70 9.52
N PHE A 415 -18.04 -22.57 9.76
CA PHE A 415 -17.64 -21.54 10.72
C PHE A 415 -18.26 -21.79 12.11
N ILE A 416 -17.41 -21.73 13.12
CA ILE A 416 -17.77 -21.85 14.53
C ILE A 416 -17.20 -20.63 15.25
N VAL A 417 -18.00 -19.94 16.06
CA VAL A 417 -17.56 -18.76 16.83
C VAL A 417 -17.39 -19.12 18.29
N ASN A 418 -16.47 -18.48 19.00
CA ASN A 418 -16.13 -18.80 20.39
C ASN A 418 -17.33 -18.82 21.37
N ASN A 419 -18.36 -18.00 21.13
CA ASN A 419 -19.61 -18.04 21.93
C ASN A 419 -20.46 -19.32 21.73
N GLN A 420 -20.20 -20.04 20.61
CA GLN A 420 -20.87 -21.29 20.26
C GLN A 420 -20.05 -22.54 20.69
N LEU A 421 -18.78 -22.37 21.07
CA LEU A 421 -17.94 -23.45 21.56
C LEU A 421 -18.52 -23.98 22.89
N ALA A 422 -18.75 -25.27 22.93
CA ALA A 422 -19.48 -25.89 24.03
C ALA A 422 -18.84 -25.62 25.41
N ASN A 423 -19.62 -25.06 26.32
CA ASN A 423 -19.28 -24.83 27.73
C ASN A 423 -19.10 -26.15 28.54
N SER A 424 -18.66 -27.22 27.91
CA SER A 424 -18.78 -28.57 28.50
C SER A 424 -17.81 -28.88 29.64
N GLN A 425 -16.85 -28.01 29.98
CA GLN A 425 -15.98 -28.22 31.16
C GLN A 425 -15.33 -26.92 31.67
N GLN A 426 -16.09 -25.88 31.99
CA GLN A 426 -15.54 -24.84 32.85
C GLN A 426 -15.65 -25.30 34.33
N PRO A 427 -14.55 -25.28 35.12
CA PRO A 427 -14.65 -25.34 36.55
C PRO A 427 -15.47 -24.15 37.05
N ALA A 428 -16.52 -24.40 37.77
CA ALA A 428 -17.34 -23.36 38.39
C ALA A 428 -16.46 -22.53 39.34
N GLY A 429 -16.11 -21.30 38.93
CA GLY A 429 -15.40 -20.35 39.80
C GLY A 429 -14.48 -19.34 39.19
N GLU A 430 -14.08 -19.43 37.94
CA GLU A 430 -13.20 -18.42 37.31
C GLU A 430 -13.99 -17.54 36.32
N ASN A 431 -14.27 -16.30 36.72
CA ASN A 431 -15.07 -15.32 35.98
C ASN A 431 -14.30 -14.52 34.94
N GLU A 432 -13.06 -14.86 34.60
CA GLU A 432 -12.30 -14.19 33.52
C GLU A 432 -11.84 -15.20 32.47
N THR A 433 -12.52 -15.21 31.34
CA THR A 433 -12.07 -15.92 30.14
C THR A 433 -10.91 -15.17 29.51
N THR A 434 -9.69 -15.48 29.89
CA THR A 434 -8.50 -14.96 29.27
C THR A 434 -8.42 -15.41 27.80
N PHE A 435 -7.72 -14.66 26.95
CA PHE A 435 -7.51 -15.03 25.55
C PHE A 435 -6.85 -16.42 25.42
N ALA A 436 -5.92 -16.76 26.33
CA ALA A 436 -5.30 -18.07 26.38
C ALA A 436 -6.32 -19.20 26.62
N ASN A 437 -7.32 -18.97 27.48
CA ASN A 437 -8.39 -19.95 27.73
C ASN A 437 -9.26 -20.14 26.47
N ARG A 438 -9.51 -19.10 25.70
CA ARG A 438 -10.26 -19.19 24.42
C ARG A 438 -9.49 -19.98 23.36
N ILE A 439 -8.17 -19.81 23.28
CA ILE A 439 -7.31 -20.62 22.38
C ILE A 439 -7.36 -22.10 22.84
N SER A 440 -7.24 -22.35 24.14
CA SER A 440 -7.34 -23.72 24.67
C SER A 440 -8.70 -24.37 24.37
N LEU A 441 -9.78 -23.59 24.47
CA LEU A 441 -11.12 -24.03 24.09
C LEU A 441 -11.23 -24.32 22.58
N ALA A 442 -10.62 -23.47 21.72
CA ALA A 442 -10.56 -23.72 20.29
C ALA A 442 -9.82 -25.03 19.98
N ILE A 443 -8.67 -25.26 20.60
CA ILE A 443 -7.92 -26.53 20.46
C ILE A 443 -8.78 -27.74 20.89
N ALA A 444 -9.49 -27.65 22.03
CA ALA A 444 -10.33 -28.71 22.50
C ALA A 444 -11.52 -29.05 21.57
N ASN A 445 -12.01 -28.05 20.83
CA ASN A 445 -13.13 -28.18 19.89
C ASN A 445 -12.68 -28.31 18.41
N ALA A 446 -11.40 -28.38 18.15
CA ALA A 446 -10.87 -28.59 16.81
C ALA A 446 -10.99 -30.07 16.41
N HIS A 447 -11.61 -30.34 15.25
CA HIS A 447 -11.86 -31.67 14.72
C HIS A 447 -10.94 -32.00 13.52
N GLY A 448 -10.29 -31.00 12.94
CA GLY A 448 -9.35 -31.19 11.83
C GLY A 448 -8.17 -32.06 12.24
N ARG A 449 -7.66 -32.86 11.31
CA ARG A 449 -6.45 -33.66 11.57
C ARG A 449 -5.26 -32.80 11.98
N TYR A 450 -5.17 -31.60 11.38
CA TYR A 450 -4.20 -30.55 11.74
C TYR A 450 -4.92 -29.27 12.14
N THR A 451 -4.27 -28.45 12.95
CA THR A 451 -4.72 -27.12 13.34
C THR A 451 -3.68 -26.08 12.94
N ILE A 452 -4.14 -24.94 12.41
CA ILE A 452 -3.34 -23.73 12.19
C ILE A 452 -4.03 -22.54 12.88
N PHE A 453 -3.22 -21.64 13.45
CA PHE A 453 -3.71 -20.40 14.04
C PHE A 453 -3.36 -19.24 13.10
N VAL A 454 -4.34 -18.40 12.76
CA VAL A 454 -4.15 -17.30 11.80
C VAL A 454 -4.73 -16.02 12.38
N PRO A 455 -3.95 -14.92 12.46
CA PRO A 455 -4.53 -13.63 12.82
C PRO A 455 -5.55 -13.17 11.77
N SER A 456 -6.64 -12.54 12.20
CA SER A 456 -7.76 -12.13 11.33
C SER A 456 -7.41 -11.15 10.24
N ASN A 457 -6.26 -10.49 10.30
CA ASN A 457 -5.74 -9.60 9.26
C ASN A 457 -4.87 -10.31 8.21
N PHE A 458 -4.78 -11.65 8.28
CA PHE A 458 -4.06 -12.47 7.30
C PHE A 458 -4.99 -13.46 6.62
N THR A 459 -4.74 -13.69 5.34
CA THR A 459 -5.29 -14.84 4.61
C THR A 459 -4.18 -15.72 4.08
N VAL A 460 -4.41 -17.02 4.11
CA VAL A 460 -3.48 -18.03 3.58
C VAL A 460 -4.20 -18.75 2.44
N GLY A 461 -3.59 -18.78 1.27
CA GLY A 461 -4.21 -19.36 0.08
C GLY A 461 -4.49 -20.87 0.25
N GLU A 462 -5.64 -21.34 -0.26
CA GLU A 462 -6.07 -22.73 -0.17
C GLU A 462 -5.02 -23.71 -0.70
N LYS A 463 -4.38 -23.40 -1.84
CA LYS A 463 -3.33 -24.25 -2.45
C LYS A 463 -2.14 -24.47 -1.50
N LEU A 464 -1.73 -23.42 -0.79
CA LEU A 464 -0.64 -23.51 0.18
C LEU A 464 -1.02 -24.44 1.33
N LEU A 465 -2.18 -24.22 1.92
CA LEU A 465 -2.66 -25.07 3.03
C LEU A 465 -2.88 -26.51 2.61
N TYR A 466 -3.45 -26.74 1.42
CA TYR A 466 -3.62 -28.07 0.85
C TYR A 466 -2.28 -28.81 0.72
N ALA A 467 -1.28 -28.13 0.11
CA ALA A 467 0.06 -28.70 -0.04
C ALA A 467 0.75 -28.96 1.29
N SER A 468 0.60 -28.01 2.24
CA SER A 468 1.19 -28.12 3.58
C SER A 468 0.59 -29.28 4.36
N VAL A 469 -0.73 -29.44 4.32
CA VAL A 469 -1.44 -30.57 4.95
C VAL A 469 -1.04 -31.89 4.31
N ALA A 470 -0.94 -31.96 2.97
CA ALA A 470 -0.50 -33.16 2.27
C ALA A 470 0.94 -33.54 2.67
N ALA A 471 1.85 -32.56 2.76
CA ALA A 471 3.22 -32.77 3.20
C ALA A 471 3.28 -33.23 4.67
N ALA A 472 2.50 -32.60 5.56
CA ALA A 472 2.42 -32.96 6.97
C ALA A 472 1.86 -34.39 7.16
N LYS A 473 0.84 -34.78 6.38
CA LYS A 473 0.29 -36.15 6.35
C LYS A 473 1.36 -37.17 5.89
N LYS A 474 2.08 -36.88 4.80
CA LYS A 474 3.10 -37.76 4.23
C LYS A 474 4.28 -37.98 5.17
N THR A 475 4.70 -36.93 5.88
CA THR A 475 5.81 -36.99 6.83
C THR A 475 5.36 -37.45 8.23
N ASP A 476 4.06 -37.54 8.46
CA ASP A 476 3.43 -37.93 9.72
C ASP A 476 3.98 -37.14 10.92
N VAL A 477 4.04 -35.82 10.81
CA VAL A 477 4.64 -34.95 11.82
C VAL A 477 3.63 -34.43 12.83
N ASP A 478 4.13 -34.08 14.04
CA ASP A 478 3.37 -33.42 15.07
C ASP A 478 3.29 -31.91 14.79
N VAL A 479 4.39 -31.34 14.27
CA VAL A 479 4.49 -29.92 13.91
C VAL A 479 5.16 -29.78 12.55
N ALA A 480 4.51 -29.07 11.64
CA ALA A 480 5.12 -28.62 10.39
C ALA A 480 5.32 -27.10 10.43
N ILE A 481 6.56 -26.68 10.31
CA ILE A 481 6.94 -25.25 10.21
C ILE A 481 6.86 -24.87 8.72
N LEU A 482 6.07 -23.84 8.40
CA LEU A 482 5.87 -23.35 7.05
C LEU A 482 6.73 -22.10 6.83
N ASP A 483 7.74 -22.17 5.98
CA ASP A 483 8.58 -21.03 5.63
C ASP A 483 8.05 -20.35 4.37
N ASN A 484 7.91 -19.04 4.44
CA ASN A 484 7.44 -18.20 3.33
C ASN A 484 8.60 -17.56 2.52
N GLY A 485 9.84 -18.04 2.68
CA GLY A 485 11.00 -17.51 1.96
C GLY A 485 11.63 -16.24 2.55
N ASN A 486 11.12 -15.75 3.67
CA ASN A 486 11.64 -14.53 4.33
C ASN A 486 12.81 -14.81 5.32
N VAL A 487 13.23 -16.05 5.45
CA VAL A 487 14.37 -16.39 6.31
C VAL A 487 15.66 -16.15 5.51
N HIS A 488 16.68 -15.59 6.16
CA HIS A 488 18.08 -15.67 5.69
C HIS A 488 18.48 -17.15 5.65
N SER A 489 17.86 -17.87 4.73
CA SER A 489 17.66 -19.29 4.73
C SER A 489 18.95 -20.08 4.52
N ASP A 490 19.92 -19.50 3.79
CA ASP A 490 21.10 -20.27 3.37
C ASP A 490 21.94 -20.74 4.55
N TYR A 491 22.06 -19.92 5.60
CA TYR A 491 22.81 -20.29 6.79
C TYR A 491 22.07 -21.32 7.66
N LEU A 492 20.79 -21.12 7.90
CA LEU A 492 19.94 -22.02 8.68
C LEU A 492 19.75 -23.35 7.94
N LEU A 493 19.47 -23.30 6.64
CA LEU A 493 19.40 -24.47 5.80
C LEU A 493 20.73 -25.22 5.70
N LYS A 494 21.87 -24.49 5.74
CA LYS A 494 23.16 -25.10 5.84
C LYS A 494 23.34 -25.87 7.14
N ILE A 495 22.96 -25.30 8.30
CA ILE A 495 23.02 -26.01 9.58
C ILE A 495 22.15 -27.27 9.56
N MET A 496 20.94 -27.17 9.01
CA MET A 496 20.05 -28.35 8.88
C MET A 496 20.68 -29.43 7.99
N ARG A 497 21.27 -29.03 6.86
CA ARG A 497 22.01 -29.96 5.97
C ARG A 497 23.23 -30.59 6.64
N ASP A 498 24.02 -29.78 7.34
CA ASP A 498 25.23 -30.24 8.05
C ASP A 498 24.88 -31.22 9.19
N LYS A 499 23.66 -31.14 9.70
CA LYS A 499 23.08 -32.11 10.68
C LYS A 499 22.45 -33.35 10.05
N GLY A 500 22.55 -33.51 8.72
CA GLY A 500 21.98 -34.64 8.01
C GLY A 500 20.45 -34.59 7.83
N LEU A 501 19.83 -33.46 8.15
CA LEU A 501 18.39 -33.23 7.96
C LEU A 501 18.11 -32.85 6.49
N GLN A 502 18.56 -33.67 5.54
CA GLN A 502 18.31 -33.45 4.14
C GLN A 502 16.93 -34.00 3.73
N PRO A 503 16.27 -33.39 2.76
CA PRO A 503 15.08 -34.01 2.19
C PRO A 503 15.44 -35.40 1.67
N PRO A 504 14.58 -36.40 1.90
CA PRO A 504 14.79 -37.71 1.31
C PRO A 504 14.89 -37.56 -0.21
N SER A 505 15.91 -38.14 -0.81
CA SER A 505 16.16 -38.11 -2.27
C SER A 505 14.93 -38.56 -3.04
N GLU A 506 14.53 -37.78 -4.05
CA GLU A 506 13.56 -38.05 -5.12
C GLU A 506 12.11 -38.37 -4.78
N SER A 507 11.77 -39.05 -3.69
CA SER A 507 10.37 -39.45 -3.38
C SER A 507 9.46 -38.30 -2.90
N THR A 508 10.02 -37.14 -2.61
CA THR A 508 9.27 -35.95 -2.17
C THR A 508 8.98 -34.96 -3.31
N ARG A 509 9.56 -35.17 -4.49
CA ARG A 509 9.31 -34.30 -5.67
C ARG A 509 7.91 -34.49 -6.28
N ASP A 510 7.22 -35.57 -5.96
CA ASP A 510 5.86 -35.86 -6.46
C ASP A 510 4.73 -35.08 -5.72
N ILE A 511 5.05 -34.31 -4.68
CA ILE A 511 4.08 -33.36 -4.15
C ILE A 511 4.18 -32.12 -5.03
N THR A 512 3.42 -32.11 -6.11
CA THR A 512 3.38 -31.07 -7.15
C THR A 512 3.06 -29.66 -6.64
N ALA A 513 2.84 -29.51 -5.36
CA ALA A 513 2.45 -28.28 -4.69
C ALA A 513 3.55 -27.63 -3.81
N THR A 514 4.57 -28.38 -3.38
CA THR A 514 5.73 -27.79 -2.70
C THR A 514 6.90 -27.70 -3.66
N ARG A 515 7.22 -26.52 -4.15
CA ARG A 515 8.39 -26.31 -5.04
C ARG A 515 9.73 -26.36 -4.30
N GLY A 516 9.69 -26.38 -2.95
CA GLY A 516 10.85 -26.42 -2.10
C GLY A 516 11.03 -27.76 -1.39
N PRO A 517 12.24 -28.02 -0.83
CA PRO A 517 12.52 -29.23 -0.08
C PRO A 517 11.79 -29.29 1.26
N ILE A 518 11.42 -30.51 1.68
CA ILE A 518 10.93 -30.80 3.02
C ILE A 518 12.12 -31.29 3.85
N TYR A 519 12.43 -30.61 4.96
CA TYR A 519 13.46 -31.01 5.90
C TYR A 519 12.83 -31.71 7.10
N GLY A 520 13.33 -32.88 7.46
CA GLY A 520 12.82 -33.63 8.58
C GLY A 520 12.33 -35.04 8.20
N PRO A 521 11.71 -35.78 9.14
CA PRO A 521 11.39 -35.34 10.50
C PRO A 521 12.62 -35.25 11.41
N PHE A 522 12.58 -34.29 12.32
CA PHE A 522 13.58 -34.07 13.37
C PHE A 522 12.91 -33.74 14.71
N THR A 523 13.68 -33.66 15.78
CA THR A 523 13.21 -33.25 17.12
C THR A 523 13.85 -31.92 17.52
N ALA A 524 13.33 -31.28 18.57
CA ALA A 524 13.92 -30.05 19.13
C ALA A 524 15.40 -30.22 19.47
N SER A 525 15.80 -31.40 19.98
CA SER A 525 17.17 -31.69 20.38
C SER A 525 18.16 -31.86 19.23
N ASP A 526 17.69 -32.04 18.01
CA ASP A 526 18.57 -32.15 16.83
C ASP A 526 19.14 -30.79 16.40
N ILE A 527 18.38 -29.72 16.64
CA ILE A 527 18.75 -28.36 16.22
C ILE A 527 18.53 -27.30 17.31
N PRO A 528 18.96 -27.53 18.57
CA PRO A 528 18.61 -26.67 19.69
C PRO A 528 19.08 -25.21 19.50
N GLN A 529 20.19 -24.98 18.80
CA GLN A 529 20.76 -23.64 18.60
C GLN A 529 19.89 -22.79 17.68
N VAL A 530 19.15 -23.38 16.73
CA VAL A 530 18.42 -22.66 15.69
C VAL A 530 16.91 -22.85 15.74
N LEU A 531 16.39 -23.75 16.57
CA LEU A 531 14.97 -24.14 16.61
C LEU A 531 14.04 -22.93 16.63
N PHE A 532 14.29 -21.96 17.49
CA PHE A 532 13.45 -20.77 17.66
C PHE A 532 13.77 -19.65 16.67
N ALA A 533 14.88 -19.77 15.94
CA ALA A 533 15.30 -18.81 14.91
C ALA A 533 14.78 -19.13 13.51
N ILE A 534 14.29 -20.37 13.27
CA ILE A 534 13.85 -20.81 11.94
C ILE A 534 12.53 -20.19 11.49
N ASN A 535 11.78 -19.54 12.34
CA ASN A 535 10.52 -18.91 11.96
C ASN A 535 10.33 -17.61 12.74
N ARG A 536 10.90 -16.53 12.22
CA ARG A 536 11.01 -15.27 12.94
C ARG A 536 9.81 -14.33 12.74
N ASP A 537 9.32 -14.25 11.51
CA ASP A 537 8.38 -13.20 11.14
C ASP A 537 6.92 -13.61 11.27
N LEU A 538 6.64 -14.92 11.22
CA LEU A 538 5.29 -15.45 11.28
C LEU A 538 5.24 -16.63 12.28
N ASN A 539 5.30 -16.34 13.57
CA ASN A 539 5.25 -17.37 14.63
C ASN A 539 4.01 -18.28 14.55
N TRP A 540 2.96 -17.78 13.93
CA TRP A 540 1.70 -18.49 13.75
C TRP A 540 1.70 -19.46 12.55
N LEU A 541 2.62 -19.33 11.59
CA LEU A 541 2.61 -20.11 10.36
C LEU A 541 3.15 -21.53 10.58
N LYS A 542 2.38 -22.33 11.30
CA LYS A 542 2.67 -23.73 11.62
C LYS A 542 1.41 -24.57 11.59
N LEU A 543 1.54 -25.77 11.05
CA LEU A 543 0.52 -26.81 11.22
C LEU A 543 0.86 -27.68 12.43
N TYR A 544 -0.10 -27.88 13.27
CA TYR A 544 0.00 -28.75 14.45
C TYR A 544 -0.94 -29.93 14.26
N ARG A 545 -0.47 -31.15 14.54
CA ARG A 545 -1.37 -32.29 14.66
C ARG A 545 -2.35 -32.01 15.83
N THR A 546 -3.64 -31.99 15.56
CA THR A 546 -4.65 -31.59 16.55
C THR A 546 -4.62 -32.49 17.77
N GLU A 547 -4.57 -33.82 17.57
CA GLU A 547 -4.47 -34.79 18.63
C GLU A 547 -3.21 -34.61 19.51
N PHE A 548 -2.08 -34.18 18.89
CA PHE A 548 -0.86 -33.87 19.63
C PHE A 548 -1.07 -32.67 20.57
N LEU A 549 -1.70 -31.58 20.10
CA LEU A 549 -2.00 -30.42 20.95
C LEU A 549 -2.91 -30.80 22.11
N GLN A 550 -3.96 -31.57 21.85
CA GLN A 550 -4.95 -32.00 22.84
C GLN A 550 -4.34 -32.92 23.89
N LYS A 551 -3.59 -33.94 23.48
CA LYS A 551 -2.98 -34.94 24.41
C LYS A 551 -1.92 -34.33 25.33
N ASN A 552 -1.14 -33.38 24.82
CA ASN A 552 -0.03 -32.81 25.59
C ASN A 552 -0.42 -31.55 26.36
N ASN A 553 -1.71 -31.18 26.40
CA ASN A 553 -2.22 -29.96 27.02
C ASN A 553 -1.39 -28.74 26.68
N ILE A 554 -1.07 -28.58 25.39
CA ILE A 554 -0.27 -27.44 24.91
C ILE A 554 -1.14 -26.21 25.02
N THR A 555 -0.78 -25.31 25.94
CA THR A 555 -1.54 -24.09 26.22
C THR A 555 -0.80 -22.85 25.71
N ALA A 556 -1.57 -21.84 25.33
CA ALA A 556 -1.06 -20.50 25.11
C ALA A 556 -0.54 -19.90 26.45
N GLY A 557 0.30 -18.86 26.35
CA GLY A 557 0.78 -18.15 27.54
C GLY A 557 -0.31 -17.30 28.21
N SER A 558 0.02 -16.68 29.34
CA SER A 558 -0.92 -15.97 30.19
C SER A 558 -1.37 -14.59 29.68
N ASN A 559 -0.70 -14.02 28.69
CA ASN A 559 -0.88 -12.63 28.25
C ASN A 559 -1.49 -12.47 26.86
N ASP A 560 -1.96 -11.24 26.59
CA ASP A 560 -2.79 -10.86 25.45
C ASP A 560 -2.26 -11.21 24.05
N VAL A 561 -3.24 -11.53 23.23
CA VAL A 561 -3.29 -11.63 21.76
C VAL A 561 -1.98 -12.01 21.01
N PRO A 562 -1.55 -11.87 19.88
CA PRO A 562 -0.76 -12.81 19.06
C PRO A 562 0.56 -13.29 19.70
N SER A 563 0.97 -12.61 20.75
CA SER A 563 2.11 -13.01 21.59
C SER A 563 1.93 -14.39 22.26
N THR A 564 0.70 -14.77 22.58
CA THR A 564 0.39 -16.08 23.18
C THR A 564 0.75 -17.25 22.26
N LEU A 565 0.73 -17.03 20.94
CA LEU A 565 1.11 -18.04 19.96
C LEU A 565 2.60 -18.36 19.98
N TYR A 566 3.47 -17.45 20.43
CA TYR A 566 4.88 -17.76 20.60
C TYR A 566 5.10 -18.81 21.67
N ASN A 567 4.46 -18.67 22.82
CA ASN A 567 4.52 -19.64 23.91
C ASN A 567 3.94 -21.01 23.50
N LEU A 568 2.77 -21.00 22.85
CA LEU A 568 2.16 -22.21 22.33
C LEU A 568 3.10 -22.90 21.33
N SER A 569 3.62 -22.14 20.37
CA SER A 569 4.54 -22.63 19.34
C SER A 569 5.82 -23.19 19.95
N GLY A 570 6.44 -22.46 20.89
CA GLY A 570 7.66 -22.89 21.57
C GLY A 570 7.47 -24.19 22.36
N LYS A 571 6.38 -24.29 23.15
CA LYS A 571 6.05 -25.50 23.90
C LYS A 571 5.74 -26.68 22.98
N ALA A 572 5.00 -26.45 21.87
CA ALA A 572 4.70 -27.48 20.90
C ALA A 572 5.99 -28.03 20.24
N LEU A 573 6.89 -27.13 19.81
CA LEU A 573 8.17 -27.54 19.20
C LEU A 573 9.06 -28.34 20.16
N LEU A 574 9.09 -27.98 21.46
CA LEU A 574 9.88 -28.71 22.47
C LEU A 574 9.34 -30.12 22.76
N GLN A 575 8.04 -30.29 22.67
CA GLN A 575 7.36 -31.55 23.01
C GLN A 575 7.12 -32.46 21.80
N ALA A 576 7.26 -31.90 20.58
CA ALA A 576 7.03 -32.65 19.34
C ALA A 576 8.07 -33.76 19.16
N GLY A 577 7.58 -34.99 18.96
CA GLY A 577 8.42 -36.14 18.61
C GLY A 577 8.89 -36.10 17.15
N ARG A 578 8.16 -35.36 16.27
CA ARG A 578 8.40 -35.29 14.84
C ARG A 578 8.07 -33.90 14.32
N ILE A 579 9.10 -33.16 13.88
CA ILE A 579 8.97 -31.83 13.32
C ILE A 579 9.43 -31.87 11.85
N ALA A 580 8.71 -31.19 10.96
CA ALA A 580 9.20 -30.92 9.60
C ALA A 580 9.28 -29.42 9.36
N TYR A 581 10.23 -29.02 8.50
CA TYR A 581 10.35 -27.68 7.98
C TYR A 581 10.05 -27.73 6.47
N LEU A 582 9.06 -26.96 6.06
CA LEU A 582 8.60 -26.89 4.67
C LEU A 582 9.07 -25.58 4.06
N ASP A 583 10.01 -25.65 3.12
CA ASP A 583 10.49 -24.50 2.33
C ASP A 583 9.48 -24.23 1.20
N LEU A 584 8.65 -23.21 1.39
CA LEU A 584 7.57 -22.83 0.48
C LEU A 584 8.02 -21.67 -0.39
N LYS A 585 8.63 -21.94 -1.55
CA LYS A 585 9.15 -20.87 -2.43
C LYS A 585 8.05 -20.07 -3.14
N GLU A 586 8.22 -18.78 -3.14
CA GLU A 586 7.75 -17.62 -3.94
C GLU A 586 6.31 -17.54 -4.52
N ASP A 587 5.60 -18.59 -4.85
CA ASP A 587 4.30 -18.53 -5.54
C ASP A 587 3.07 -18.59 -4.60
N TRP A 588 3.28 -18.48 -3.30
CA TRP A 588 2.24 -18.76 -2.30
C TRP A 588 1.71 -17.48 -1.66
N VAL A 589 0.41 -17.30 -1.75
CA VAL A 589 -0.23 -16.07 -1.31
C VAL A 589 -0.54 -16.16 0.18
N ILE A 590 0.37 -15.62 1.02
CA ILE A 590 0.02 -15.14 2.35
C ILE A 590 -0.22 -13.64 2.18
N ARG A 591 -1.47 -13.21 2.41
CA ARG A 591 -1.83 -11.80 2.29
C ARG A 591 -2.08 -11.21 3.66
N ASN A 592 -1.36 -10.16 4.00
CA ASN A 592 -1.76 -9.28 5.07
C ASN A 592 -2.77 -8.29 4.49
N ILE A 593 -4.03 -8.47 4.84
CA ILE A 593 -5.13 -7.64 4.35
C ILE A 593 -4.92 -6.18 4.76
N GLN A 594 -4.54 -5.94 5.99
CA GLN A 594 -4.22 -4.61 6.47
C GLN A 594 -3.10 -3.91 5.69
N ARG A 595 -2.07 -4.63 5.23
CA ARG A 595 -0.94 -4.08 4.47
C ARG A 595 -1.24 -3.85 2.99
N GLN A 596 -2.10 -4.63 2.38
CA GLN A 596 -2.54 -4.43 0.99
C GLN A 596 -3.52 -3.25 0.86
N GLN A 597 -4.07 -2.84 1.97
CA GLN A 597 -5.03 -1.75 2.10
C GLN A 597 -4.39 -0.36 2.08
N VAL A 598 -3.10 -0.24 1.90
CA VAL A 598 -2.39 1.00 2.13
C VAL A 598 -2.10 1.73 0.84
N GLY A 599 -3.12 2.34 0.31
CA GLY A 599 -3.01 3.56 -0.47
C GLY A 599 -2.76 4.76 0.48
N SER A 600 -2.09 5.70 0.04
CA SER A 600 -1.29 6.70 0.72
C SER A 600 -1.93 7.72 1.66
N ALA A 601 -3.06 8.29 1.30
CA ALA A 601 -3.80 9.25 2.16
C ALA A 601 -4.48 8.53 3.33
N PHE A 602 -4.79 7.29 3.10
CA PHE A 602 -5.44 6.36 3.99
C PHE A 602 -4.62 6.04 5.24
N TRP A 603 -3.31 5.84 5.07
CA TRP A 603 -2.41 5.50 6.17
C TRP A 603 -2.22 6.59 7.19
N LEU A 604 -2.19 7.83 6.75
CA LEU A 604 -2.05 9.00 7.64
C LEU A 604 -3.19 9.13 8.64
N ALA A 605 -4.37 8.65 8.30
CA ALA A 605 -5.52 8.70 9.17
C ALA A 605 -5.65 7.42 10.02
N LEU A 606 -5.23 6.26 9.50
CA LEU A 606 -5.18 5.00 10.26
C LEU A 606 -4.22 5.11 11.46
N VAL A 607 -3.07 5.72 11.26
CA VAL A 607 -2.06 5.94 12.30
C VAL A 607 -2.57 6.83 13.44
N LYS A 608 -3.59 7.66 13.21
CA LYS A 608 -4.07 8.59 14.24
C LYS A 608 -5.10 8.03 15.20
N ASN A 609 -5.89 7.02 14.83
CA ASN A 609 -7.11 6.70 15.56
C ASN A 609 -7.39 5.22 15.82
N ILE A 610 -6.59 4.30 15.35
CA ILE A 610 -6.82 2.88 15.66
C ILE A 610 -5.81 2.46 16.72
N PRO A 611 -6.27 2.06 17.92
CA PRO A 611 -5.42 1.25 18.77
C PRO A 611 -5.06 0.03 17.93
N TYR A 612 -3.78 -0.13 17.65
CA TYR A 612 -3.24 -1.26 16.91
C TYR A 612 -3.50 -2.53 17.73
N SER A 613 -4.69 -3.06 17.57
CA SER A 613 -5.17 -4.22 18.36
C SER A 613 -5.08 -5.52 17.61
N SER A 614 -4.65 -5.48 16.35
CA SER A 614 -4.76 -6.65 15.48
C SER A 614 -3.45 -7.24 15.05
N GLY A 615 -2.37 -6.79 15.57
CA GLY A 615 -1.32 -7.51 15.05
C GLY A 615 0.03 -7.27 15.48
N LEU A 616 0.68 -7.75 16.33
CA LEU A 616 2.12 -7.91 16.47
C LEU A 616 2.93 -6.80 17.20
N PRO A 617 2.41 -5.71 17.73
CA PRO A 617 3.19 -4.97 18.69
C PRO A 617 3.12 -5.71 20.03
N ASP A 618 4.23 -5.70 20.76
CA ASP A 618 4.42 -6.33 22.07
C ASP A 618 4.46 -7.88 22.06
N SER A 619 5.07 -8.47 21.02
CA SER A 619 5.41 -9.90 21.04
C SER A 619 6.52 -10.22 22.06
N LEU A 620 7.30 -9.23 22.45
CA LEU A 620 8.43 -9.40 23.37
C LEU A 620 8.03 -9.94 24.75
N PRO A 621 6.93 -9.50 25.41
CA PRO A 621 6.54 -10.07 26.71
C PRO A 621 6.39 -11.59 26.69
N SER A 622 5.78 -12.15 25.64
CA SER A 622 5.62 -13.60 25.49
C SER A 622 6.91 -14.33 25.17
N VAL A 623 7.80 -13.68 24.42
CA VAL A 623 9.15 -14.23 24.18
C VAL A 623 9.92 -14.28 25.49
N LEU A 624 9.81 -13.25 26.33
CA LEU A 624 10.43 -13.23 27.67
C LEU A 624 9.83 -14.28 28.62
N GLU A 625 8.49 -14.39 28.65
CA GLU A 625 7.77 -15.44 29.43
C GLU A 625 8.24 -16.85 29.00
N PHE A 626 8.43 -17.06 27.69
CA PHE A 626 8.94 -18.34 27.21
C PHE A 626 10.40 -18.59 27.66
N GLY A 627 11.21 -17.54 27.78
CA GLY A 627 12.56 -17.65 28.36
C GLY A 627 12.53 -18.11 29.82
N ASP A 628 11.58 -17.63 30.60
CA ASP A 628 11.40 -18.06 31.99
C ASP A 628 10.89 -19.52 32.04
N TYR A 629 9.98 -19.91 31.17
CA TYR A 629 9.58 -21.31 31.00
C TYR A 629 10.80 -22.21 30.68
N LEU A 630 11.70 -21.83 29.79
CA LEU A 630 12.93 -22.60 29.51
C LEU A 630 13.84 -22.77 30.74
N LYS A 631 13.90 -21.75 31.60
CA LYS A 631 14.66 -21.79 32.87
C LYS A 631 14.01 -22.71 33.87
N GLU A 632 12.68 -22.63 34.03
CA GLU A 632 11.88 -23.51 34.91
C GLU A 632 12.02 -24.96 34.51
N GLN A 633 12.06 -25.26 33.21
CA GLN A 633 12.30 -26.63 32.73
C GLN A 633 13.77 -27.07 32.81
N GLY A 634 14.69 -26.20 33.22
CA GLY A 634 16.12 -26.51 33.31
C GLY A 634 16.83 -26.67 31.97
N ILE A 635 16.22 -26.25 30.84
CA ILE A 635 16.73 -26.46 29.50
C ILE A 635 17.21 -25.17 28.81
N TYR A 636 17.17 -24.04 29.51
CA TYR A 636 17.53 -22.74 28.97
C TYR A 636 18.89 -22.73 28.26
N LYS A 637 19.92 -23.30 28.87
CA LYS A 637 21.27 -23.32 28.30
C LYS A 637 21.37 -24.08 26.98
N THR A 638 20.57 -25.11 26.81
CA THR A 638 20.53 -25.90 25.58
C THR A 638 20.00 -25.09 24.41
N TYR A 639 18.99 -24.24 24.65
CA TYR A 639 18.28 -23.49 23.62
C TYR A 639 18.64 -21.98 23.62
N GLU A 640 19.56 -21.55 24.48
CA GLU A 640 19.88 -20.12 24.73
C GLU A 640 20.16 -19.35 23.43
N GLN A 641 20.97 -19.90 22.52
CA GLN A 641 21.32 -19.19 21.30
C GLN A 641 20.10 -18.94 20.38
N GLY A 642 19.32 -19.98 20.11
CA GLY A 642 18.10 -19.85 19.31
C GLY A 642 17.09 -18.89 19.95
N TYR A 643 16.92 -18.99 21.27
CA TYR A 643 16.04 -18.12 22.03
C TYR A 643 16.49 -16.65 21.99
N LEU A 644 17.76 -16.35 22.24
CA LEU A 644 18.24 -14.97 22.19
C LEU A 644 18.21 -14.35 20.79
N ASN A 645 18.31 -15.18 19.75
CA ASN A 645 18.07 -14.74 18.38
C ASN A 645 16.61 -14.34 18.16
N SER A 646 15.66 -15.06 18.75
CA SER A 646 14.25 -14.63 18.74
C SER A 646 14.03 -13.34 19.51
N VAL A 647 14.67 -13.18 20.68
CA VAL A 647 14.54 -11.97 21.50
C VAL A 647 14.97 -10.73 20.73
N ILE A 648 16.16 -10.75 20.14
CA ILE A 648 16.69 -9.56 19.42
C ILE A 648 15.86 -9.21 18.20
N THR A 649 15.44 -10.22 17.44
CA THR A 649 14.61 -10.02 16.25
C THR A 649 13.23 -9.49 16.62
N THR A 650 12.60 -10.05 17.65
CA THR A 650 11.29 -9.58 18.14
C THR A 650 11.37 -8.16 18.65
N PHE A 651 12.39 -7.81 19.44
CA PHE A 651 12.59 -6.45 19.95
C PHE A 651 12.70 -5.42 18.81
N VAL A 652 13.52 -5.71 17.81
CA VAL A 652 13.71 -4.82 16.66
C VAL A 652 12.42 -4.70 15.83
N ASN A 653 11.72 -5.80 15.60
CA ASN A 653 10.47 -5.81 14.86
C ASN A 653 9.35 -5.09 15.62
N ASP A 654 9.21 -5.30 16.92
CA ASP A 654 8.20 -4.60 17.72
C ASP A 654 8.37 -3.07 17.63
N ILE A 655 9.62 -2.56 17.66
CA ILE A 655 9.89 -1.12 17.47
C ILE A 655 9.52 -0.68 16.06
N TYR A 656 9.86 -1.48 15.07
CA TYR A 656 9.56 -1.16 13.67
C TYR A 656 8.06 -1.12 13.39
N PHE A 657 7.25 -1.86 14.14
CA PHE A 657 5.79 -1.87 14.03
C PHE A 657 5.10 -0.80 14.90
N GLN A 658 5.81 -0.10 15.77
CA GLN A 658 5.25 1.03 16.49
C GLN A 658 5.12 2.23 15.55
N TYR A 659 3.93 2.79 15.46
CA TYR A 659 3.62 3.84 14.45
C TYR A 659 3.81 5.25 14.95
N THR A 660 3.93 5.46 16.26
CA THR A 660 4.11 6.78 16.82
C THR A 660 5.39 6.87 17.63
N PRO A 661 6.07 8.03 17.63
CA PRO A 661 7.25 8.25 18.45
C PRO A 661 7.00 8.04 19.93
N GLU A 662 5.80 8.38 20.41
CA GLU A 662 5.39 8.16 21.80
C GLU A 662 5.30 6.67 22.13
N ALA A 663 4.74 5.86 21.22
CA ALA A 663 4.66 4.42 21.40
C ALA A 663 6.05 3.79 21.42
N ILE A 664 6.95 4.22 20.53
CA ILE A 664 8.34 3.77 20.50
C ILE A 664 9.07 4.15 21.80
N ASP A 665 8.96 5.41 22.25
CA ASP A 665 9.59 5.88 23.48
C ASP A 665 9.07 5.09 24.71
N LYS A 666 7.77 4.86 24.78
CA LYS A 666 7.14 4.04 25.82
C LYS A 666 7.68 2.60 25.79
N TYR A 667 7.75 1.99 24.62
CA TYR A 667 8.25 0.64 24.44
C TYR A 667 9.72 0.51 24.87
N LEU A 668 10.57 1.45 24.45
CA LEU A 668 11.98 1.47 24.82
C LEU A 668 12.19 1.65 26.33
N LYS A 669 11.45 2.58 26.95
CA LYS A 669 11.53 2.79 28.42
C LYS A 669 11.21 1.52 29.21
N VAL A 670 10.29 0.70 28.72
CA VAL A 670 9.89 -0.54 29.42
C VAL A 670 10.87 -1.67 29.15
N ASN A 671 11.31 -1.84 27.92
CA ASN A 671 11.91 -3.09 27.46
C ASN A 671 13.41 -3.03 27.24
N GLN A 672 14.00 -1.87 26.88
CA GLN A 672 15.37 -1.77 26.42
C GLN A 672 16.38 -2.33 27.42
N LYS A 673 16.34 -1.88 28.67
CA LYS A 673 17.29 -2.28 29.71
C LYS A 673 17.26 -3.77 30.01
N ASN A 674 16.06 -4.36 30.01
CA ASN A 674 15.88 -5.80 30.25
C ASN A 674 16.47 -6.61 29.10
N VAL A 675 16.23 -6.18 27.87
CA VAL A 675 16.74 -6.86 26.68
C VAL A 675 18.26 -6.70 26.56
N GLU A 676 18.82 -5.51 26.82
CA GLU A 676 20.28 -5.29 26.87
C GLU A 676 20.97 -6.22 27.85
N ASN A 677 20.42 -6.37 29.06
CA ASN A 677 20.96 -7.26 30.08
C ASN A 677 20.86 -8.74 29.66
N LEU A 678 19.73 -9.12 29.07
CA LEU A 678 19.48 -10.50 28.64
C LEU A 678 20.40 -10.90 27.46
N LEU A 679 20.57 -10.00 26.50
CA LEU A 679 21.40 -10.24 25.30
C LEU A 679 22.87 -10.22 25.60
N ASP A 680 23.30 -9.55 26.68
CA ASP A 680 24.72 -9.40 27.11
C ASP A 680 25.64 -9.02 25.93
N ILE A 681 25.23 -8.03 25.16
CA ILE A 681 25.88 -7.62 23.89
C ILE A 681 27.33 -7.22 24.08
N LYS A 682 27.69 -6.75 25.28
CA LYS A 682 29.09 -6.39 25.61
C LYS A 682 30.04 -7.58 25.55
N HIS A 683 29.55 -8.77 25.84
CA HIS A 683 30.33 -9.99 25.89
C HIS A 683 30.07 -10.96 24.74
N ARG A 684 28.99 -10.77 23.98
CA ARG A 684 28.66 -11.61 22.82
C ARG A 684 29.03 -10.91 21.50
N LYS A 685 29.69 -11.66 20.61
CA LYS A 685 30.06 -11.18 19.28
C LYS A 685 28.85 -11.18 18.34
N ALA A 686 28.88 -10.31 17.33
CA ALA A 686 27.84 -10.25 16.29
C ALA A 686 27.52 -11.61 15.64
N LEU A 687 28.53 -12.46 15.44
CA LEU A 687 28.40 -13.81 14.89
C LEU A 687 27.58 -14.80 15.76
N TYR A 688 27.30 -14.43 17.02
CA TYR A 688 26.39 -15.18 17.88
C TYR A 688 24.95 -15.08 17.41
N PHE A 689 24.62 -13.96 16.75
CA PHE A 689 23.29 -13.68 16.24
C PHE A 689 23.24 -14.04 14.75
N TYR A 690 22.26 -14.85 14.37
CA TYR A 690 22.09 -15.31 12.99
C TYR A 690 21.63 -14.20 12.06
N ASP A 691 20.88 -13.24 12.60
CA ASP A 691 20.50 -12.01 11.93
C ASP A 691 21.45 -10.88 12.32
N VAL A 692 22.49 -10.73 11.52
CA VAL A 692 23.46 -9.65 11.70
C VAL A 692 22.82 -8.28 11.54
N ASP A 693 21.79 -8.17 10.70
CA ASP A 693 21.06 -6.91 10.49
C ASP A 693 20.23 -6.57 11.72
N ALA A 694 19.50 -7.53 12.31
CA ALA A 694 18.80 -7.31 13.58
C ALA A 694 19.77 -6.94 14.71
N PHE A 695 20.94 -7.54 14.75
CA PHE A 695 21.99 -7.15 15.72
C PHE A 695 22.48 -5.72 15.51
N ASN A 696 22.76 -5.34 14.27
CA ASN A 696 23.19 -3.99 13.92
C ASN A 696 22.09 -2.96 14.20
N ASP A 697 20.87 -3.30 13.89
CA ASP A 697 19.68 -2.46 14.16
C ASP A 697 19.48 -2.27 15.65
N PHE A 698 19.58 -3.35 16.44
CA PHE A 698 19.53 -3.25 17.90
C PHE A 698 20.60 -2.31 18.46
N GLN A 699 21.84 -2.41 17.97
CA GLN A 699 22.90 -1.50 18.38
C GLN A 699 22.61 -0.05 17.98
N LYS A 700 22.11 0.19 16.79
CA LYS A 700 21.73 1.54 16.34
C LYS A 700 20.62 2.14 17.19
N ILE A 701 19.59 1.35 17.49
CA ILE A 701 18.46 1.78 18.31
C ILE A 701 18.90 2.11 19.73
N THR A 702 19.70 1.25 20.34
CA THR A 702 20.00 1.33 21.79
C THR A 702 21.23 2.18 22.12
N LEU A 703 22.26 2.16 21.29
CA LEU A 703 23.56 2.81 21.58
C LEU A 703 23.71 4.17 20.89
N SER A 704 23.17 4.36 19.70
CA SER A 704 23.40 5.59 18.93
C SER A 704 22.43 6.72 19.27
N GLY A 705 21.30 6.43 19.89
CA GLY A 705 20.22 7.41 20.11
C GLY A 705 19.63 8.00 18.84
N ASN A 706 19.88 7.39 17.67
CA ASN A 706 19.52 7.92 16.37
C ASN A 706 18.41 7.08 15.70
N LEU A 707 17.30 6.92 16.43
CA LEU A 707 16.16 6.14 16.00
C LEU A 707 15.62 6.56 14.63
N ASN A 708 15.60 7.86 14.32
CA ASN A 708 15.08 8.32 13.02
C ASN A 708 15.97 7.93 11.85
N LEU A 709 17.29 7.99 12.04
CA LEU A 709 18.20 7.52 10.99
C LEU A 709 18.04 6.01 10.77
N TRP A 710 17.90 5.26 11.84
CA TRP A 710 17.64 3.82 11.73
C TRP A 710 16.32 3.54 11.00
N LEU A 711 15.24 4.26 11.32
CA LEU A 711 13.95 4.12 10.61
C LEU A 711 14.09 4.46 9.11
N GLU A 712 14.89 5.48 8.77
CA GLU A 712 15.17 5.84 7.38
C GLU A 712 15.96 4.76 6.64
N GLU A 713 17.01 4.26 7.24
CA GLU A 713 17.83 3.20 6.66
C GLU A 713 17.05 1.89 6.53
N ARG A 714 16.22 1.57 7.51
CA ARG A 714 15.38 0.38 7.49
C ARG A 714 14.33 0.45 6.38
N ALA A 715 13.64 1.60 6.27
CA ALA A 715 12.69 1.83 5.19
C ALA A 715 13.32 1.68 3.80
N LEU A 716 14.57 2.14 3.63
CA LEU A 716 15.31 1.98 2.38
C LEU A 716 15.68 0.52 2.09
N ARG A 717 16.05 -0.26 3.11
CA ARG A 717 16.38 -1.69 2.95
C ARG A 717 15.16 -2.53 2.59
N ASP A 718 14.02 -2.23 3.18
CA ASP A 718 12.77 -2.97 2.98
C ASP A 718 12.01 -2.54 1.70
N GLU A 719 12.59 -1.62 0.91
CA GLU A 719 11.94 -0.99 -0.24
C GLU A 719 11.50 -1.99 -1.33
N GLU A 720 12.22 -3.09 -1.46
CA GLU A 720 11.95 -4.12 -2.48
C GLU A 720 10.83 -5.08 -2.11
N GLY A 721 10.55 -5.25 -0.84
CA GLY A 721 9.58 -6.22 -0.35
C GLY A 721 8.33 -5.65 0.28
N ILE A 722 8.34 -4.38 0.71
CA ILE A 722 7.29 -3.85 1.60
C ILE A 722 6.97 -2.38 1.28
N PHE A 723 6.47 -2.12 0.08
CA PHE A 723 6.04 -0.78 -0.35
C PHE A 723 5.10 -0.06 0.61
N ALA A 724 4.19 -0.80 1.21
CA ALA A 724 3.26 -0.25 2.17
C ALA A 724 3.97 0.36 3.37
N ARG A 725 4.99 -0.29 3.87
CA ARG A 725 5.74 0.09 5.07
C ARG A 725 6.61 1.32 4.86
N ASP A 726 7.23 1.42 3.68
CA ASP A 726 7.99 2.61 3.29
C ASP A 726 7.10 3.83 3.18
N ARG A 727 5.87 3.64 2.70
CA ARG A 727 4.86 4.68 2.69
C ARG A 727 4.52 5.13 4.10
N GLU A 728 4.21 4.19 4.99
CA GLU A 728 3.86 4.49 6.38
C GLU A 728 4.87 5.38 7.07
N ILE A 729 6.13 4.97 7.03
CA ILE A 729 7.22 5.69 7.70
C ILE A 729 7.42 7.07 7.07
N ARG A 730 7.35 7.16 5.74
CA ARG A 730 7.45 8.45 5.04
C ARG A 730 6.26 9.34 5.34
N ASP A 731 5.06 8.80 5.38
CA ASP A 731 3.84 9.54 5.67
C ASP A 731 3.77 9.96 7.13
N LEU A 732 4.18 9.10 8.06
CA LEU A 732 4.40 9.48 9.46
C LEU A 732 5.37 10.66 9.58
N LYS A 733 6.52 10.59 8.94
CA LYS A 733 7.52 11.66 8.93
C LYS A 733 6.98 12.96 8.35
N ASN A 734 6.18 12.86 7.30
CA ASN A 734 5.64 14.02 6.59
C ASN A 734 4.37 14.57 7.25
N SER A 735 3.50 13.73 7.81
CA SER A 735 2.34 14.19 8.58
C SER A 735 2.75 14.92 9.84
N VAL A 736 3.81 14.44 10.47
CA VAL A 736 4.43 15.09 11.63
C VAL A 736 5.03 16.45 11.27
N ARG A 737 5.59 16.60 10.07
CA ARG A 737 6.07 17.90 9.58
C ARG A 737 4.94 18.86 9.20
N LEU A 738 3.83 18.36 8.68
CA LEU A 738 2.81 19.19 8.04
C LEU A 738 1.52 19.40 8.83
N LYS A 739 1.08 18.44 9.67
CA LYS A 739 -0.26 18.47 10.28
C LYS A 739 -0.30 18.34 11.80
N VAL A 740 0.83 18.07 12.41
CA VAL A 740 0.82 17.87 13.86
C VAL A 740 1.18 19.15 14.55
N GLY A 741 0.22 19.62 15.32
CA GLY A 741 0.42 20.78 16.16
C GLY A 741 1.68 20.68 17.03
N GLU A 742 2.22 21.81 17.47
CA GLU A 742 3.51 22.00 18.13
C GLU A 742 3.88 20.96 19.21
N LYS A 743 2.90 20.30 19.83
CA LYS A 743 3.13 19.27 20.86
C LYS A 743 3.74 17.97 20.30
N ILE A 744 3.29 17.46 19.17
CA ILE A 744 3.84 16.21 18.59
C ILE A 744 5.15 16.50 17.85
N ILE A 745 5.26 17.66 17.20
CA ILE A 745 6.54 18.19 16.71
C ILE A 745 7.55 18.30 17.87
N GLY A 746 7.11 18.65 19.08
CA GLY A 746 7.92 18.69 20.30
C GLY A 746 8.50 17.33 20.66
N VAL A 747 7.70 16.26 20.63
CA VAL A 747 8.14 14.91 21.02
C VAL A 747 9.06 14.30 19.93
N ILE A 748 8.75 14.48 18.64
CA ILE A 748 9.64 14.04 17.57
C ILE A 748 10.94 14.83 17.56
N LYS A 749 10.91 16.12 17.88
CA LYS A 749 12.12 16.93 18.10
C LYS A 749 12.97 16.44 19.28
N THR A 750 12.40 15.75 20.25
CA THR A 750 13.15 15.16 21.37
C THR A 750 13.75 13.79 21.06
N LEU A 751 13.15 13.06 20.12
CA LEU A 751 13.58 11.71 19.73
C LEU A 751 14.47 11.67 18.47
N SER A 752 14.72 12.81 17.83
CA SER A 752 15.42 12.87 16.53
C SER A 752 16.65 13.76 16.59
N PRO A 753 17.75 13.38 15.89
CA PRO A 753 18.91 14.26 15.71
C PRO A 753 18.55 15.59 15.00
N SER A 754 17.46 15.64 14.25
CA SER A 754 16.89 16.89 13.78
C SER A 754 16.45 17.80 14.93
N SER A 755 16.23 17.29 16.15
CA SER A 755 16.09 18.12 17.35
C SER A 755 17.40 18.81 17.73
N ILE A 756 18.53 18.18 17.47
CA ILE A 756 19.87 18.75 17.64
C ILE A 756 20.12 19.77 16.53
N ILE A 757 19.72 19.47 15.29
CA ILE A 757 19.83 20.36 14.14
C ILE A 757 18.86 21.55 14.29
N ALA A 758 17.61 21.33 14.73
CA ALA A 758 16.67 22.40 14.98
C ALA A 758 17.05 23.27 16.21
N LYS A 759 17.65 22.67 17.25
CA LYS A 759 18.24 23.42 18.36
C LYS A 759 19.50 24.17 17.93
N ALA A 760 20.30 23.62 17.02
CA ALA A 760 21.43 24.29 16.42
C ALA A 760 21.00 25.44 15.49
N GLN A 761 19.97 25.24 14.66
CA GLN A 761 19.38 26.25 13.78
C GLN A 761 18.69 27.35 14.59
N ALA A 762 17.96 27.02 15.65
CA ALA A 762 17.38 28.01 16.57
C ALA A 762 18.46 28.82 17.31
N LYS A 763 19.58 28.20 17.71
CA LYS A 763 20.73 28.93 18.27
C LYS A 763 21.41 29.82 17.23
N VAL A 764 21.48 29.40 15.98
CA VAL A 764 22.03 30.20 14.87
C VAL A 764 21.12 31.39 14.56
N HIS A 765 19.79 31.25 14.63
CA HIS A 765 18.84 32.34 14.44
C HIS A 765 18.85 33.35 15.58
N VAL A 766 19.00 32.90 16.83
CA VAL A 766 19.15 33.80 17.98
C VAL A 766 20.51 34.54 17.94
N SER A 767 21.56 33.88 17.46
CA SER A 767 22.88 34.52 17.26
C SER A 767 22.90 35.52 16.10
N LYS A 768 22.06 35.35 15.06
CA LYS A 768 21.90 36.34 13.97
C LYS A 768 21.01 37.53 14.32
N ARG A 769 20.16 37.43 15.37
CA ARG A 769 19.39 38.57 15.87
C ARG A 769 20.16 39.45 16.89
N ASN A 770 21.28 38.95 17.38
CA ASN A 770 22.17 39.67 18.30
C ASN A 770 23.48 40.15 17.64
N ARG A 771 23.53 40.18 16.33
CA ARG A 771 24.46 40.91 15.50
C ARG A 771 23.66 41.77 14.52
#